data_9dcc1829f753ec657e96a55ed17df41d
#
_entry.id   9dcc1829f753ec657e96a55ed17df41d
#
_cell.length_a   1.000
_cell.length_b   1.000
_cell.length_c   1.000
_cell.angle_alpha   90.00
_cell.angle_beta   90.00
_cell.angle_gamma   90.00
#
_symmetry.space_group_name_H-M   'P 1'
#
loop_
_entity.id
_entity.type
_entity.pdbx_description
1 polymer ?
#
loop_
_entity_poly.entity_id
_entity_poly.type
_entity_poly.pdbx_seq_one_letter_code
_entity_poly.pdbx_strand_id
1 'polypeptide(L)'
;MGSIVICEKSTQAGNLKKALGTRFGPILPAQGHLISVLEPDDVNPEKWGGPVWHPGLMYEGKFYPKDVAKDVKARPQLAQKLATIGKGIRNADTVIIATDCDREGEVIGRELCDHFGFRGTIMRAIFNAEDAVNLQDAFKNLEPAANYEGRYQAGLAREQLDQIANLSYTRTASWALKPENVQRMLVGLGRVKTPTAFIVAMRELEIRNFKPEDLQTIIADAKASGGFLQLECSKYPATLLKQGIGSVIPGEEEDQSEIDEALQDQENVSDRIKRKDIAQGLAAAVKGQHLPISMTQSNKKSGPPLLFDLTSLSSETSKRFGWSGDKTLNVCQSLYSTHFMVTYPRGQARYLPDQNEGDVSTLVPALTALPDYQRFAPLVANPVIRRGKSGTFNGALLKKQNLSHYAIIPNVTECHTFAAKLPNLTADERKLFDLITRQYLAAFAPDYTYKSTQITAPFEWKGHTWQFGASGSMPIDQGWREIIGSQLKAGAELPSVQKGEKVLVERTSLRTSQTKPPARYDQGALLTAMQEVWRFSPKGSKVRARLQEAKGIGTPATRGDVLKGLIGQGQLIEKTINKKKVLVPSDELMELYAILQDIAPNLSSPARTAQWEMIYDAVERGEMTAKQAVETALKDVQKEIEAIAALKGKKTIRMGGNRPFTSTSAMVSLAEKIAERKGIKPPRGYKTNGQACKAFLDEHAGPKKEAGAAGSNEPSEKQLAFARKISEENNAAIPAAALENRAVLSAWIDNVKANAPKGSSSRPDREPTENQLKFARMLAERNNIELTEGVITSMKACSEFITEYKDKGQASGRKKYAKKKRSHA
;
A
#
# COMPACT_ATOMS: atom_id res chain seq x y z
N MET A 1 29.84 15.08 -27.22
CA MET A 1 29.06 13.91 -26.84
C MET A 1 27.94 14.41 -25.94
N GLY A 2 26.68 14.25 -26.37
CA GLY A 2 25.52 14.72 -25.62
C GLY A 2 25.01 13.63 -24.69
N SER A 3 24.72 13.96 -23.41
CA SER A 3 24.03 13.05 -22.49
C SER A 3 22.66 13.58 -22.10
N ILE A 4 21.75 12.67 -21.69
CA ILE A 4 20.50 12.99 -21.06
C ILE A 4 20.32 12.15 -19.80
N VAL A 5 19.53 12.66 -18.87
CA VAL A 5 19.17 11.94 -17.63
C VAL A 5 17.68 11.64 -17.66
N ILE A 6 17.32 10.37 -17.48
CA ILE A 6 15.94 9.92 -17.32
C ILE A 6 15.71 9.61 -15.84
N CYS A 7 14.72 10.25 -15.23
CA CYS A 7 14.30 9.99 -13.85
C CYS A 7 12.80 9.68 -13.78
N GLU A 8 12.35 9.17 -12.64
CA GLU A 8 10.96 8.68 -12.54
C GLU A 8 9.94 9.80 -12.35
N LYS A 9 10.23 10.81 -11.49
CA LYS A 9 9.24 11.81 -11.02
C LYS A 9 9.71 13.25 -11.31
N SER A 10 8.77 14.15 -11.48
CA SER A 10 9.07 15.58 -11.71
C SER A 10 9.78 16.25 -10.51
N THR A 11 9.47 15.81 -9.27
CA THR A 11 10.18 16.25 -8.06
C THR A 11 11.64 15.82 -8.09
N GLN A 12 11.91 14.57 -8.45
CA GLN A 12 13.24 14.02 -8.60
C GLN A 12 14.04 14.77 -9.69
N ALA A 13 13.39 15.09 -10.83
CA ALA A 13 14.02 15.93 -11.87
C ALA A 13 14.40 17.32 -11.33
N GLY A 14 13.55 17.91 -10.49
CA GLY A 14 13.84 19.19 -9.83
C GLY A 14 15.04 19.12 -8.90
N ASN A 15 15.15 18.04 -8.11
CA ASN A 15 16.25 17.80 -7.18
C ASN A 15 17.57 17.54 -7.93
N LEU A 16 17.53 16.70 -8.95
CA LEU A 16 18.67 16.45 -9.84
C LEU A 16 19.17 17.73 -10.51
N LYS A 17 18.26 18.58 -11.03
CA LYS A 17 18.64 19.88 -11.64
C LYS A 17 19.32 20.81 -10.66
N LYS A 18 18.85 20.87 -9.40
CA LYS A 18 19.48 21.66 -8.35
C LYS A 18 20.87 21.15 -7.96
N ALA A 19 21.02 19.82 -7.88
CA ALA A 19 22.27 19.19 -7.46
C ALA A 19 23.35 19.20 -8.55
N LEU A 20 22.95 19.00 -9.81
CA LEU A 20 23.88 18.71 -10.94
C LEU A 20 23.99 19.87 -11.95
N GLY A 21 23.03 20.82 -11.95
CA GLY A 21 22.94 21.85 -12.98
C GLY A 21 22.67 21.25 -14.36
N THR A 22 23.44 21.68 -15.36
CA THR A 22 23.34 21.22 -16.76
C THR A 22 24.45 20.25 -17.14
N ARG A 23 25.30 19.84 -16.20
CA ARG A 23 26.54 19.07 -16.47
C ARG A 23 26.30 17.76 -17.21
N PHE A 24 25.18 17.10 -16.96
CA PHE A 24 24.84 15.81 -17.56
C PHE A 24 23.72 15.93 -18.63
N GLY A 25 23.50 17.11 -19.14
CA GLY A 25 22.47 17.39 -20.14
C GLY A 25 21.05 17.54 -19.59
N PRO A 26 20.04 17.45 -20.45
CA PRO A 26 18.63 17.56 -20.04
C PRO A 26 18.23 16.47 -19.06
N ILE A 27 17.49 16.84 -18.01
CA ILE A 27 16.94 15.91 -17.01
C ILE A 27 15.44 15.81 -17.24
N LEU A 28 14.98 14.62 -17.66
CA LEU A 28 13.63 14.37 -18.15
C LEU A 28 12.90 13.33 -17.27
N PRO A 29 11.79 13.71 -16.61
CA PRO A 29 11.02 12.78 -15.80
C PRO A 29 10.03 11.96 -16.64
N ALA A 30 10.02 10.65 -16.46
CA ALA A 30 9.06 9.73 -17.09
C ALA A 30 7.64 9.86 -16.52
N GLN A 31 7.50 10.06 -15.22
CA GLN A 31 6.23 10.02 -14.47
C GLN A 31 5.59 8.62 -14.41
N GLY A 32 6.40 7.60 -14.19
CA GLY A 32 6.02 6.19 -14.20
C GLY A 32 6.15 5.58 -15.61
N HIS A 33 5.46 4.47 -15.84
CA HIS A 33 5.50 3.77 -17.13
C HIS A 33 4.80 4.57 -18.24
N LEU A 34 5.56 4.99 -19.25
CA LEU A 34 5.03 5.59 -20.48
C LEU A 34 4.82 4.53 -21.57
N ILE A 35 5.51 3.42 -21.45
CA ILE A 35 5.41 2.23 -22.27
C ILE A 35 4.78 1.13 -21.42
N SER A 36 3.96 0.29 -22.02
CA SER A 36 3.33 -0.83 -21.32
C SER A 36 3.22 -2.05 -22.23
N VAL A 37 3.09 -3.22 -21.62
CA VAL A 37 2.77 -4.46 -22.33
C VAL A 37 1.39 -4.31 -22.97
N LEU A 38 1.28 -4.63 -24.27
CA LEU A 38 0.02 -4.62 -24.99
C LEU A 38 -0.93 -5.67 -24.44
N GLU A 39 -2.22 -5.35 -24.40
CA GLU A 39 -3.23 -6.33 -24.01
C GLU A 39 -3.41 -7.40 -25.09
N PRO A 40 -3.86 -8.60 -24.71
CA PRO A 40 -4.12 -9.69 -25.68
C PRO A 40 -5.01 -9.25 -26.85
N ASP A 41 -6.01 -8.41 -26.57
CA ASP A 41 -6.95 -7.88 -27.57
C ASP A 41 -6.26 -7.01 -28.62
N ASP A 42 -5.21 -6.26 -28.21
CA ASP A 42 -4.44 -5.41 -29.12
C ASP A 42 -3.50 -6.21 -30.00
N VAL A 43 -3.06 -7.41 -29.54
CA VAL A 43 -2.10 -8.27 -30.25
C VAL A 43 -2.79 -9.30 -31.14
N ASN A 44 -3.88 -9.86 -30.66
CA ASN A 44 -4.69 -10.85 -31.40
C ASN A 44 -6.18 -10.56 -31.20
N PRO A 45 -6.72 -9.54 -31.87
CA PRO A 45 -8.13 -9.14 -31.72
C PRO A 45 -9.13 -10.19 -32.20
N GLU A 46 -8.74 -11.07 -33.15
CA GLU A 46 -9.62 -12.13 -33.61
C GLU A 46 -9.86 -13.20 -32.52
N LYS A 47 -8.83 -13.52 -31.75
CA LYS A 47 -8.91 -14.53 -30.69
C LYS A 47 -9.41 -13.97 -29.37
N TRP A 48 -8.93 -12.80 -28.97
CA TRP A 48 -9.16 -12.24 -27.63
C TRP A 48 -10.09 -11.03 -27.60
N GLY A 49 -10.35 -10.42 -28.76
CA GLY A 49 -11.22 -9.26 -28.89
C GLY A 49 -12.70 -9.61 -28.82
N GLY A 50 -13.54 -8.58 -28.80
CA GLY A 50 -14.99 -8.71 -28.84
C GLY A 50 -15.71 -8.33 -27.55
N PRO A 51 -17.07 -8.31 -27.60
CA PRO A 51 -17.89 -7.85 -26.47
C PRO A 51 -17.98 -8.87 -25.32
N VAL A 52 -17.64 -10.13 -25.59
CA VAL A 52 -17.65 -11.24 -24.62
C VAL A 52 -16.22 -11.70 -24.40
N TRP A 53 -15.81 -11.79 -23.15
CA TRP A 53 -14.50 -12.30 -22.82
C TRP A 53 -14.41 -13.80 -23.06
N HIS A 54 -13.33 -14.20 -23.71
CA HIS A 54 -13.01 -15.60 -23.94
C HIS A 54 -12.23 -16.15 -22.74
N PRO A 55 -12.59 -17.35 -22.24
CA PRO A 55 -11.83 -18.03 -21.20
C PRO A 55 -10.53 -18.62 -21.77
N GLY A 56 -9.53 -18.82 -20.91
CA GLY A 56 -8.32 -19.54 -21.26
C GLY A 56 -7.04 -18.78 -20.91
N LEU A 57 -5.91 -19.46 -21.09
CA LEU A 57 -4.58 -18.87 -20.89
C LEU A 57 -4.24 -17.97 -22.07
N MET A 58 -4.02 -16.70 -21.76
CA MET A 58 -3.67 -15.65 -22.73
C MET A 58 -2.16 -15.62 -22.95
N TYR A 59 -1.60 -16.69 -23.52
CA TYR A 59 -0.19 -16.80 -23.84
C TYR A 59 0.00 -17.68 -25.07
N GLU A 60 0.81 -17.21 -26.02
CA GLU A 60 1.05 -17.85 -27.30
C GLU A 60 2.54 -18.19 -27.53
N GLY A 61 3.25 -18.55 -26.44
CA GLY A 61 4.66 -18.96 -26.49
C GLY A 61 5.68 -17.83 -26.67
N LYS A 62 5.22 -16.57 -26.69
CA LYS A 62 6.06 -15.38 -26.78
C LYS A 62 5.55 -14.27 -25.87
N PHE A 63 6.44 -13.37 -25.45
CA PHE A 63 6.08 -12.18 -24.71
C PHE A 63 5.21 -11.25 -25.54
N TYR A 64 4.26 -10.62 -24.89
CA TYR A 64 3.51 -9.54 -25.50
C TYR A 64 4.43 -8.36 -25.80
N PRO A 65 4.31 -7.76 -26.98
CA PRO A 65 5.08 -6.57 -27.31
C PRO A 65 4.69 -5.40 -26.39
N LYS A 66 5.60 -4.44 -26.29
CA LYS A 66 5.38 -3.21 -25.53
C LYS A 66 5.17 -2.04 -26.48
N ASP A 67 4.25 -1.14 -26.14
CA ASP A 67 3.99 0.08 -26.88
C ASP A 67 3.55 1.18 -25.93
N VAL A 68 3.34 2.38 -26.47
CA VAL A 68 2.86 3.54 -25.71
C VAL A 68 1.59 3.18 -24.93
N ALA A 69 1.60 3.40 -23.63
CA ALA A 69 0.49 3.05 -22.74
C ALA A 69 -0.80 3.76 -23.18
N LYS A 70 -1.95 3.07 -23.03
CA LYS A 70 -3.26 3.59 -23.47
C LYS A 70 -3.61 4.93 -22.82
N ASP A 71 -3.28 5.11 -21.55
CA ASP A 71 -3.52 6.36 -20.84
C ASP A 71 -2.58 7.49 -21.30
N VAL A 72 -1.37 7.17 -21.76
CA VAL A 72 -0.44 8.13 -22.37
C VAL A 72 -1.00 8.61 -23.71
N LYS A 73 -1.51 7.70 -24.54
CA LYS A 73 -2.18 8.05 -25.80
C LYS A 73 -3.41 8.93 -25.57
N ALA A 74 -4.15 8.71 -24.48
CA ALA A 74 -5.34 9.45 -24.13
C ALA A 74 -5.07 10.84 -23.49
N ARG A 75 -3.85 11.11 -22.99
CA ARG A 75 -3.49 12.34 -22.27
C ARG A 75 -2.45 13.14 -23.04
N PRO A 76 -2.80 14.25 -23.69
CA PRO A 76 -1.86 15.04 -24.53
C PRO A 76 -0.57 15.45 -23.81
N GLN A 77 -0.66 15.76 -22.52
CA GLN A 77 0.48 16.14 -21.70
C GLN A 77 1.52 15.00 -21.55
N LEU A 78 1.05 13.75 -21.36
CA LEU A 78 1.93 12.59 -21.26
C LEU A 78 2.50 12.22 -22.63
N ALA A 79 1.71 12.31 -23.69
CA ALA A 79 2.17 12.10 -25.05
C ALA A 79 3.26 13.12 -25.45
N GLN A 80 3.09 14.39 -25.12
CA GLN A 80 4.10 15.42 -25.33
C GLN A 80 5.38 15.17 -24.54
N LYS A 81 5.25 14.67 -23.31
CA LYS A 81 6.40 14.28 -22.47
C LYS A 81 7.16 13.13 -23.11
N LEU A 82 6.47 12.07 -23.51
CA LEU A 82 7.10 10.94 -24.22
C LEU A 82 7.83 11.40 -25.49
N ALA A 83 7.22 12.27 -26.26
CA ALA A 83 7.86 12.86 -27.46
C ALA A 83 9.12 13.66 -27.11
N THR A 84 9.12 14.41 -25.99
CA THR A 84 10.28 15.15 -25.50
C THR A 84 11.41 14.22 -25.09
N ILE A 85 11.09 13.16 -24.33
CA ILE A 85 12.05 12.11 -23.94
C ILE A 85 12.62 11.43 -25.19
N GLY A 86 11.78 11.05 -26.14
CA GLY A 86 12.21 10.42 -27.38
C GLY A 86 13.12 11.30 -28.24
N LYS A 87 12.84 12.63 -28.29
CA LYS A 87 13.76 13.57 -28.94
C LYS A 87 15.10 13.63 -28.21
N GLY A 88 15.09 13.63 -26.88
CA GLY A 88 16.30 13.62 -26.05
C GLY A 88 17.14 12.37 -26.30
N ILE A 89 16.50 11.18 -26.24
CA ILE A 89 17.16 9.88 -26.45
C ILE A 89 17.83 9.81 -27.85
N ARG A 90 17.09 10.18 -28.90
CA ARG A 90 17.63 10.15 -30.28
C ARG A 90 18.81 11.07 -30.53
N ASN A 91 18.93 12.14 -29.75
CA ASN A 91 20.01 13.13 -29.89
C ASN A 91 21.15 12.91 -28.90
N ALA A 92 21.09 11.89 -28.07
CA ALA A 92 22.09 11.60 -27.05
C ALA A 92 23.05 10.49 -27.51
N ASP A 93 24.30 10.56 -27.07
CA ASP A 93 25.27 9.46 -27.16
C ASP A 93 25.22 8.60 -25.89
N THR A 94 24.79 9.21 -24.78
CA THR A 94 24.68 8.56 -23.46
C THR A 94 23.34 8.88 -22.79
N VAL A 95 22.65 7.84 -22.36
CA VAL A 95 21.48 7.95 -21.50
C VAL A 95 21.85 7.54 -20.07
N ILE A 96 21.61 8.41 -19.10
CA ILE A 96 21.81 8.12 -17.68
C ILE A 96 20.45 7.85 -17.04
N ILE A 97 20.26 6.62 -16.59
CA ILE A 97 19.04 6.22 -15.88
C ILE A 97 19.22 6.56 -14.40
N ALA A 98 18.37 7.44 -13.90
CA ALA A 98 18.34 7.92 -12.52
C ALA A 98 16.93 7.75 -11.91
N THR A 99 16.27 6.63 -12.22
CA THR A 99 15.01 6.17 -11.63
C THR A 99 15.27 5.47 -10.30
N ASP A 100 14.22 5.14 -9.55
CA ASP A 100 14.33 4.39 -8.29
C ASP A 100 15.14 3.10 -8.47
N CYS A 101 15.83 2.66 -7.40
CA CYS A 101 16.77 1.54 -7.46
C CYS A 101 16.09 0.18 -7.24
N ASP A 102 14.98 -0.08 -7.91
CA ASP A 102 14.25 -1.34 -7.86
C ASP A 102 13.99 -1.90 -9.28
N ARG A 103 13.35 -3.08 -9.38
CA ARG A 103 13.04 -3.71 -10.67
C ARG A 103 12.12 -2.83 -11.53
N GLU A 104 11.18 -2.13 -10.92
CA GLU A 104 10.24 -1.25 -11.60
C GLU A 104 10.94 -0.02 -12.19
N GLY A 105 11.77 0.66 -11.38
CA GLY A 105 12.56 1.80 -11.85
C GLY A 105 13.56 1.42 -12.95
N GLU A 106 14.15 0.21 -12.89
CA GLU A 106 15.02 -0.29 -13.95
C GLU A 106 14.25 -0.48 -15.26
N VAL A 107 13.05 -1.05 -15.22
CA VAL A 107 12.18 -1.22 -16.40
C VAL A 107 11.78 0.14 -16.96
N ILE A 108 11.31 1.08 -16.13
CA ILE A 108 10.88 2.43 -16.56
C ILE A 108 11.97 3.13 -17.36
N GLY A 109 13.24 3.06 -16.91
CA GLY A 109 14.35 3.69 -17.59
C GLY A 109 14.73 3.02 -18.90
N ARG A 110 14.86 1.68 -18.85
CA ARG A 110 15.35 0.88 -19.98
C ARG A 110 14.33 0.74 -21.11
N GLU A 111 13.02 0.59 -20.79
CA GLU A 111 11.97 0.46 -21.81
C GLU A 111 11.86 1.68 -22.72
N LEU A 112 12.19 2.86 -22.22
CA LEU A 112 12.24 4.07 -23.06
C LEU A 112 13.40 4.03 -24.05
N CYS A 113 14.57 3.54 -23.64
CA CYS A 113 15.70 3.34 -24.52
C CYS A 113 15.36 2.31 -25.62
N ASP A 114 14.75 1.19 -25.24
CA ASP A 114 14.34 0.12 -26.15
C ASP A 114 13.27 0.60 -27.14
N HIS A 115 12.24 1.31 -26.64
CA HIS A 115 11.14 1.83 -27.48
C HIS A 115 11.64 2.82 -28.55
N PHE A 116 12.60 3.66 -28.21
CA PHE A 116 13.18 4.60 -29.16
C PHE A 116 14.37 4.05 -29.94
N GLY A 117 14.70 2.76 -29.77
CA GLY A 117 15.77 2.09 -30.51
C GLY A 117 17.16 2.65 -30.20
N PHE A 118 17.40 3.09 -28.97
CA PHE A 118 18.68 3.66 -28.57
C PHE A 118 19.82 2.63 -28.65
N ARG A 119 20.97 3.02 -29.24
CA ARG A 119 22.12 2.14 -29.41
C ARG A 119 23.40 2.70 -28.78
N GLY A 120 23.29 3.85 -28.11
CA GLY A 120 24.43 4.47 -27.42
C GLY A 120 24.69 3.85 -26.05
N THR A 121 25.49 4.54 -25.25
CA THR A 121 25.85 4.09 -23.89
C THR A 121 24.71 4.35 -22.89
N ILE A 122 24.34 3.33 -22.12
CA ILE A 122 23.38 3.47 -21.02
C ILE A 122 24.12 3.32 -19.69
N MET A 123 24.02 4.36 -18.87
CA MET A 123 24.62 4.40 -17.54
C MET A 123 23.53 4.43 -16.45
N ARG A 124 23.87 4.00 -15.26
CA ARG A 124 22.99 3.96 -14.10
C ARG A 124 23.53 4.82 -12.96
N ALA A 125 22.71 5.73 -12.43
CA ALA A 125 22.96 6.44 -11.18
C ALA A 125 22.20 5.76 -10.03
N ILE A 126 22.90 5.38 -8.97
CA ILE A 126 22.34 4.69 -7.81
C ILE A 126 22.40 5.62 -6.59
N PHE A 127 21.24 5.96 -6.02
CA PHE A 127 21.16 6.81 -4.83
C PHE A 127 20.00 6.38 -3.92
N ASN A 128 20.17 6.60 -2.62
CA ASN A 128 19.18 6.26 -1.57
C ASN A 128 18.56 7.51 -0.94
N ALA A 129 19.06 8.70 -1.25
CA ALA A 129 18.50 9.98 -0.85
C ALA A 129 18.63 11.00 -2.01
N GLU A 130 17.69 11.93 -2.10
CA GLU A 130 17.62 12.91 -3.19
C GLU A 130 18.19 14.29 -2.80
N ASP A 131 18.98 14.38 -1.72
CA ASP A 131 19.71 15.60 -1.39
C ASP A 131 20.92 15.78 -2.32
N ALA A 132 21.43 17.01 -2.38
CA ALA A 132 22.45 17.37 -3.34
C ALA A 132 23.75 16.55 -3.22
N VAL A 133 24.16 16.19 -2.01
CA VAL A 133 25.39 15.43 -1.77
C VAL A 133 25.28 14.01 -2.30
N ASN A 134 24.19 13.31 -1.92
CA ASN A 134 23.94 11.94 -2.39
C ASN A 134 23.76 11.88 -3.92
N LEU A 135 23.08 12.85 -4.51
CA LEU A 135 22.90 12.90 -5.96
C LEU A 135 24.22 13.19 -6.69
N GLN A 136 25.03 14.13 -6.19
CA GLN A 136 26.34 14.41 -6.77
C GLN A 136 27.28 13.21 -6.68
N ASP A 137 27.25 12.48 -5.58
CA ASP A 137 28.07 11.29 -5.40
C ASP A 137 27.65 10.16 -6.32
N ALA A 138 26.33 9.90 -6.46
CA ALA A 138 25.81 8.94 -7.42
C ALA A 138 26.23 9.25 -8.88
N PHE A 139 26.29 10.53 -9.23
CA PHE A 139 26.68 10.95 -10.57
C PHE A 139 28.20 11.05 -10.79
N LYS A 140 29.00 11.01 -9.73
CA LYS A 140 30.44 10.76 -9.81
C LYS A 140 30.75 9.28 -10.05
N ASN A 141 29.90 8.39 -9.53
CA ASN A 141 30.06 6.94 -9.50
C ASN A 141 29.04 6.25 -10.42
N LEU A 142 28.85 6.75 -11.65
CA LEU A 142 27.96 6.12 -12.63
C LEU A 142 28.45 4.72 -13.00
N GLU A 143 27.53 3.77 -13.04
CA GLU A 143 27.81 2.40 -13.45
C GLU A 143 27.20 2.08 -14.82
N PRO A 144 27.79 1.16 -15.62
CA PRO A 144 27.14 0.65 -16.82
C PRO A 144 25.81 -0.01 -16.49
N ALA A 145 24.75 0.31 -17.24
CA ALA A 145 23.43 -0.32 -17.03
C ALA A 145 23.46 -1.85 -17.23
N ALA A 146 24.46 -2.38 -17.93
CA ALA A 146 24.68 -3.81 -18.08
C ALA A 146 24.87 -4.55 -16.74
N ASN A 147 25.42 -3.87 -15.72
CA ASN A 147 25.54 -4.45 -14.37
C ASN A 147 24.18 -4.77 -13.74
N TYR A 148 23.10 -4.20 -14.26
CA TYR A 148 21.72 -4.34 -13.78
C TYR A 148 20.83 -5.12 -14.75
N GLU A 149 21.43 -5.83 -15.74
CA GLU A 149 20.69 -6.59 -16.76
C GLU A 149 19.78 -7.64 -16.13
N GLY A 150 20.26 -8.41 -15.14
CA GLY A 150 19.46 -9.38 -14.43
C GLY A 150 18.23 -8.76 -13.75
N ARG A 151 18.39 -7.56 -13.18
CA ARG A 151 17.29 -6.81 -12.57
C ARG A 151 16.25 -6.37 -13.62
N TYR A 152 16.69 -5.90 -14.76
CA TYR A 152 15.83 -5.54 -15.88
C TYR A 152 15.05 -6.75 -16.41
N GLN A 153 15.73 -7.88 -16.65
CA GLN A 153 15.09 -9.11 -17.10
C GLN A 153 14.09 -9.68 -16.09
N ALA A 154 14.38 -9.60 -14.79
CA ALA A 154 13.46 -9.97 -13.73
C ALA A 154 12.22 -9.05 -13.70
N GLY A 155 12.40 -7.76 -13.92
CA GLY A 155 11.32 -6.79 -14.06
C GLY A 155 10.41 -7.09 -15.26
N LEU A 156 10.99 -7.37 -16.42
CA LEU A 156 10.26 -7.79 -17.63
C LEU A 156 9.48 -9.11 -17.41
N ALA A 157 10.13 -10.12 -16.81
CA ALA A 157 9.45 -11.39 -16.50
C ALA A 157 8.24 -11.18 -15.60
N ARG A 158 8.39 -10.33 -14.58
CA ARG A 158 7.29 -9.99 -13.66
C ARG A 158 6.15 -9.28 -14.38
N GLU A 159 6.43 -8.28 -15.18
CA GLU A 159 5.42 -7.52 -15.91
C GLU A 159 4.62 -8.41 -16.88
N GLN A 160 5.31 -9.25 -17.64
CA GLN A 160 4.70 -10.21 -18.58
C GLN A 160 3.84 -11.25 -17.85
N LEU A 161 4.39 -11.89 -16.81
CA LEU A 161 3.68 -12.92 -16.07
C LEU A 161 2.46 -12.35 -15.33
N ASP A 162 2.61 -11.20 -14.67
CA ASP A 162 1.49 -10.55 -13.98
C ASP A 162 0.37 -10.19 -14.95
N GLN A 163 0.68 -9.66 -16.15
CA GLN A 163 -0.33 -9.34 -17.16
C GLN A 163 -1.04 -10.59 -17.68
N ILE A 164 -0.27 -11.58 -18.13
CA ILE A 164 -0.82 -12.82 -18.68
C ILE A 164 -1.72 -13.51 -17.66
N ALA A 165 -1.22 -13.75 -16.45
CA ALA A 165 -1.96 -14.47 -15.43
C ALA A 165 -3.19 -13.69 -14.94
N ASN A 166 -3.05 -12.39 -14.63
CA ASN A 166 -4.15 -11.58 -14.12
C ASN A 166 -5.30 -11.47 -15.13
N LEU A 167 -5.00 -11.26 -16.40
CA LEU A 167 -6.03 -11.20 -17.45
C LEU A 167 -6.67 -12.57 -17.67
N SER A 168 -5.87 -13.64 -17.74
CA SER A 168 -6.38 -15.01 -17.92
C SER A 168 -7.30 -15.42 -16.77
N TYR A 169 -6.91 -15.22 -15.52
CA TYR A 169 -7.76 -15.51 -14.36
C TYR A 169 -9.01 -14.63 -14.34
N THR A 170 -8.83 -13.32 -14.51
CA THR A 170 -9.94 -12.36 -14.42
C THR A 170 -10.99 -12.62 -15.49
N ARG A 171 -10.60 -12.84 -16.74
CA ARG A 171 -11.53 -13.08 -17.85
C ARG A 171 -12.20 -14.44 -17.71
N THR A 172 -11.46 -15.48 -17.38
CA THR A 172 -12.02 -16.83 -17.19
C THR A 172 -12.99 -16.87 -16.01
N ALA A 173 -12.62 -16.31 -14.85
CA ALA A 173 -13.52 -16.27 -13.70
C ALA A 173 -14.76 -15.40 -13.95
N SER A 174 -14.59 -14.27 -14.63
CA SER A 174 -15.70 -13.40 -15.00
C SER A 174 -16.67 -14.09 -15.98
N TRP A 175 -16.15 -14.89 -16.89
CA TRP A 175 -16.95 -15.70 -17.81
C TRP A 175 -17.63 -16.89 -17.11
N ALA A 176 -16.87 -17.63 -16.29
CA ALA A 176 -17.35 -18.87 -15.67
C ALA A 176 -18.37 -18.63 -14.55
N LEU A 177 -18.11 -17.65 -13.66
CA LEU A 177 -18.88 -17.43 -12.43
C LEU A 177 -20.00 -16.39 -12.60
N LYS A 178 -20.17 -15.84 -13.79
CA LYS A 178 -21.21 -14.88 -14.10
C LYS A 178 -22.60 -15.54 -14.14
N PRO A 179 -23.62 -15.01 -13.41
CA PRO A 179 -25.00 -15.43 -13.57
C PRO A 179 -25.51 -15.22 -15.01
N GLU A 180 -26.40 -16.05 -15.48
CA GLU A 180 -26.90 -16.00 -16.88
C GLU A 180 -27.61 -14.69 -17.21
N ASN A 181 -28.37 -14.16 -16.24
CA ASN A 181 -29.12 -12.90 -16.38
C ASN A 181 -28.25 -11.65 -16.30
N VAL A 182 -26.92 -11.79 -16.08
CA VAL A 182 -25.98 -10.68 -15.99
C VAL A 182 -25.19 -10.57 -17.28
N GLN A 183 -25.30 -9.45 -17.99
CA GLN A 183 -24.60 -9.23 -19.26
C GLN A 183 -23.09 -9.13 -19.08
N ARG A 184 -22.62 -8.35 -18.09
CA ARG A 184 -21.19 -8.17 -17.76
C ARG A 184 -20.96 -8.24 -16.28
N MET A 185 -19.93 -8.98 -15.88
CA MET A 185 -19.47 -9.08 -14.49
C MET A 185 -17.95 -9.12 -14.49
N LEU A 186 -17.33 -8.40 -13.57
CA LEU A 186 -15.88 -8.41 -13.38
C LEU A 186 -15.54 -9.12 -12.07
N VAL A 187 -14.93 -10.29 -12.17
CA VAL A 187 -14.30 -11.01 -11.07
C VAL A 187 -12.80 -10.81 -11.15
N GLY A 188 -12.32 -9.72 -10.55
CA GLY A 188 -10.91 -9.36 -10.62
C GLY A 188 -10.06 -10.28 -9.74
N LEU A 189 -9.24 -11.11 -10.37
CA LEU A 189 -8.28 -11.98 -9.72
C LEU A 189 -6.85 -11.54 -10.05
N GLY A 190 -5.93 -11.79 -9.12
CA GLY A 190 -4.54 -11.42 -9.32
C GLY A 190 -3.64 -11.96 -8.22
N ARG A 191 -2.37 -12.14 -8.56
CA ARG A 191 -1.34 -12.77 -7.77
C ARG A 191 -1.19 -12.24 -6.34
N VAL A 192 -1.25 -10.93 -6.16
CA VAL A 192 -1.12 -10.29 -4.85
C VAL A 192 -2.49 -9.96 -4.25
N LYS A 193 -3.39 -9.49 -5.10
CA LYS A 193 -4.71 -9.00 -4.71
C LYS A 193 -5.60 -10.10 -4.13
N THR A 194 -5.68 -11.25 -4.79
CA THR A 194 -6.53 -12.37 -4.36
C THR A 194 -6.08 -12.94 -3.01
N PRO A 195 -4.81 -13.33 -2.80
CA PRO A 195 -4.38 -13.80 -1.48
C PRO A 195 -4.55 -12.75 -0.38
N THR A 196 -4.32 -11.48 -0.66
CA THR A 196 -4.53 -10.40 0.32
C THR A 196 -6.00 -10.33 0.77
N ALA A 197 -6.93 -10.39 -0.19
CA ALA A 197 -8.36 -10.41 0.12
C ALA A 197 -8.75 -11.67 0.93
N PHE A 198 -8.16 -12.80 0.58
CA PHE A 198 -8.46 -14.09 1.21
C PHE A 198 -7.91 -14.21 2.64
N ILE A 199 -6.81 -13.55 3.00
CA ILE A 199 -6.37 -13.41 4.40
C ILE A 199 -7.50 -12.81 5.26
N VAL A 200 -8.21 -11.82 4.74
CA VAL A 200 -9.33 -11.20 5.46
C VAL A 200 -10.56 -12.11 5.49
N ALA A 201 -10.82 -12.83 4.39
CA ALA A 201 -11.92 -13.81 4.33
C ALA A 201 -11.71 -14.99 5.29
N MET A 202 -10.50 -15.53 5.37
CA MET A 202 -10.11 -16.57 6.33
C MET A 202 -10.34 -16.09 7.78
N ARG A 203 -9.85 -14.91 8.13
CA ARG A 203 -10.05 -14.31 9.45
C ARG A 203 -11.53 -14.13 9.78
N GLU A 204 -12.36 -13.75 8.84
CA GLU A 204 -13.79 -13.61 9.05
C GLU A 204 -14.47 -14.96 9.28
N LEU A 205 -14.02 -16.04 8.59
CA LEU A 205 -14.50 -17.40 8.86
C LEU A 205 -14.10 -17.89 10.25
N GLU A 206 -12.85 -17.65 10.65
CA GLU A 206 -12.37 -17.95 12.02
C GLU A 206 -13.27 -17.27 13.06
N ILE A 207 -13.61 -16.00 12.85
CA ILE A 207 -14.48 -15.25 13.77
C ILE A 207 -15.91 -15.78 13.77
N ARG A 208 -16.47 -16.11 12.59
CA ARG A 208 -17.85 -16.63 12.47
C ARG A 208 -18.00 -18.02 13.08
N ASN A 209 -16.97 -18.86 12.93
CA ASN A 209 -16.96 -20.23 13.45
C ASN A 209 -16.47 -20.33 14.90
N PHE A 210 -16.01 -19.22 15.48
CA PHE A 210 -15.45 -19.20 16.81
C PHE A 210 -16.52 -19.55 17.86
N LYS A 211 -16.19 -20.51 18.71
CA LYS A 211 -17.01 -20.91 19.86
C LYS A 211 -16.29 -20.47 21.13
N PRO A 212 -16.87 -19.55 21.91
CA PRO A 212 -16.27 -19.14 23.17
C PRO A 212 -16.19 -20.32 24.16
N GLU A 213 -15.05 -20.45 24.80
CA GLU A 213 -14.82 -21.42 25.86
C GLU A 213 -14.59 -20.70 27.19
N ASP A 214 -15.17 -21.23 28.26
CA ASP A 214 -14.98 -20.71 29.61
C ASP A 214 -13.63 -21.17 30.15
N LEU A 215 -12.84 -20.23 30.62
CA LEU A 215 -11.54 -20.48 31.27
C LEU A 215 -11.64 -20.14 32.73
N GLN A 216 -11.20 -21.06 33.57
CA GLN A 216 -11.26 -20.92 35.02
C GLN A 216 -9.87 -20.54 35.57
N THR A 217 -9.84 -19.57 36.46
CA THR A 217 -8.66 -19.23 37.25
C THR A 217 -9.01 -19.28 38.73
N ILE A 218 -8.32 -20.10 39.45
CA ILE A 218 -8.41 -20.16 40.89
C ILE A 218 -7.55 -19.04 41.46
N ILE A 219 -8.11 -18.22 42.29
CA ILE A 219 -7.43 -17.17 43.02
C ILE A 219 -7.35 -17.57 44.45
N ALA A 220 -6.15 -17.67 44.98
CA ALA A 220 -5.86 -18.00 46.38
C ALA A 220 -5.26 -16.78 47.07
N ASP A 221 -6.05 -16.17 47.96
CA ASP A 221 -5.59 -15.10 48.83
C ASP A 221 -4.82 -15.69 50.02
N ALA A 222 -3.59 -15.34 50.15
CA ALA A 222 -2.67 -15.88 51.18
C ALA A 222 -1.98 -14.76 51.90
N LYS A 223 -1.57 -15.03 53.16
CA LYS A 223 -0.80 -14.13 53.99
C LYS A 223 0.65 -14.54 54.02
N ALA A 224 1.52 -13.73 53.50
CA ALA A 224 2.97 -13.89 53.56
C ALA A 224 3.58 -12.98 54.64
N SER A 225 4.82 -13.21 55.03
CA SER A 225 5.56 -12.38 56.00
C SER A 225 5.65 -10.90 55.55
N GLY A 226 5.77 -10.62 54.27
CA GLY A 226 5.82 -9.29 53.71
C GLY A 226 4.47 -8.68 53.38
N GLY A 227 3.33 -9.31 53.65
CA GLY A 227 2.03 -8.78 53.40
C GLY A 227 1.06 -9.74 52.66
N PHE A 228 0.01 -9.16 52.11
CA PHE A 228 -1.02 -9.93 51.41
C PHE A 228 -0.53 -10.38 50.03
N LEU A 229 -0.66 -11.67 49.71
CA LEU A 229 -0.22 -12.29 48.46
C LEU A 229 -1.43 -12.96 47.78
N GLN A 230 -1.67 -12.61 46.54
CA GLN A 230 -2.65 -13.27 45.69
C GLN A 230 -1.97 -14.21 44.71
N LEU A 231 -2.23 -15.51 44.83
CA LEU A 231 -1.72 -16.55 43.96
C LEU A 231 -2.81 -17.02 42.99
N GLU A 232 -2.45 -17.22 41.74
CA GLU A 232 -3.37 -17.68 40.69
C GLU A 232 -2.95 -19.07 40.17
N CYS A 233 -3.92 -19.94 39.96
CA CYS A 233 -3.76 -21.19 39.23
C CYS A 233 -4.78 -21.22 38.08
N SER A 234 -4.28 -21.23 36.84
CA SER A 234 -5.11 -21.16 35.64
C SER A 234 -4.82 -22.25 34.63
N LYS A 235 -3.83 -23.12 34.92
CA LYS A 235 -3.36 -24.16 34.02
C LYS A 235 -3.47 -25.53 34.62
N TYR A 236 -3.75 -26.52 33.78
CA TYR A 236 -3.65 -27.92 34.15
C TYR A 236 -2.19 -28.34 34.39
N PRO A 237 -1.94 -29.27 35.34
CA PRO A 237 -0.67 -29.94 35.44
C PRO A 237 -0.30 -30.67 34.13
N ALA A 238 1.00 -30.68 33.79
CA ALA A 238 1.48 -31.39 32.61
C ALA A 238 1.15 -32.89 32.59
N THR A 239 1.03 -33.49 33.78
CA THR A 239 0.61 -34.89 33.96
C THR A 239 -0.84 -35.13 33.51
N LEU A 240 -1.76 -34.20 33.78
CA LEU A 240 -3.14 -34.29 33.34
C LEU A 240 -3.27 -34.04 31.83
N LEU A 241 -2.51 -33.13 31.30
CA LEU A 241 -2.48 -32.86 29.85
C LEU A 241 -2.05 -34.10 29.05
N LYS A 242 -1.05 -34.85 29.55
CA LYS A 242 -0.64 -36.12 28.93
C LYS A 242 -1.72 -37.21 29.02
N GLN A 243 -2.66 -37.10 29.93
CA GLN A 243 -3.79 -38.02 30.07
C GLN A 243 -5.01 -37.60 29.25
N GLY A 244 -4.88 -36.56 28.42
CA GLY A 244 -5.96 -36.06 27.54
C GLY A 244 -7.02 -35.21 28.26
N ILE A 245 -6.80 -34.83 29.52
CA ILE A 245 -7.69 -33.91 30.23
C ILE A 245 -7.21 -32.48 29.97
N GLY A 246 -7.82 -31.81 29.05
CA GLY A 246 -7.48 -30.38 28.82
C GLY A 246 -7.62 -29.91 27.41
N SER A 247 -7.60 -30.76 26.43
CA SER A 247 -8.01 -30.49 25.09
C SER A 247 -7.58 -31.59 24.13
N VAL A 248 -8.20 -31.53 23.02
CA VAL A 248 -7.87 -32.19 21.77
C VAL A 248 -8.47 -33.59 21.71
N ILE A 249 -9.41 -33.69 20.85
CA ILE A 249 -9.97 -34.92 20.29
C ILE A 249 -8.79 -35.76 19.80
N PRO A 250 -8.57 -36.99 20.33
CA PRO A 250 -7.52 -37.85 19.82
C PRO A 250 -7.81 -38.14 18.36
N GLY A 251 -6.96 -37.70 17.45
CA GLY A 251 -7.08 -37.94 16.04
C GLY A 251 -6.73 -36.76 15.11
N GLU A 252 -6.52 -35.58 15.67
CA GLU A 252 -6.12 -34.38 14.89
C GLU A 252 -4.78 -33.81 15.37
N GLU A 253 -3.82 -34.66 15.70
CA GLU A 253 -2.45 -34.26 16.09
C GLU A 253 -1.57 -33.80 14.93
N GLU A 254 -2.07 -33.88 13.71
CA GLU A 254 -1.33 -33.37 12.54
C GLU A 254 -1.84 -32.01 12.13
N ASP A 255 -1.00 -30.97 12.26
CA ASP A 255 -1.00 -29.66 11.61
C ASP A 255 -1.70 -28.44 12.24
N GLN A 256 -2.48 -28.52 13.31
CA GLN A 256 -3.04 -27.29 13.89
C GLN A 256 -2.07 -26.46 14.73
N SER A 257 -1.04 -27.07 15.33
CA SER A 257 -0.05 -26.34 16.14
C SER A 257 0.85 -25.39 15.35
N GLU A 258 0.93 -25.55 14.03
CA GLU A 258 1.83 -24.79 13.18
C GLU A 258 1.18 -23.53 12.55
N ILE A 259 -0.15 -23.47 12.48
CA ILE A 259 -0.90 -22.30 12.02
C ILE A 259 -1.00 -21.25 13.13
N ASP A 260 -0.90 -21.67 14.40
CA ASP A 260 -1.13 -20.84 15.58
C ASP A 260 -0.09 -19.72 15.82
N GLU A 261 1.09 -19.79 15.23
CA GLU A 261 2.05 -18.68 15.36
C GLU A 261 1.64 -17.40 14.58
N ALA A 262 0.81 -17.55 13.57
CA ALA A 262 0.22 -16.41 12.87
C ALA A 262 -0.90 -15.74 13.69
N LEU A 263 -1.40 -16.47 14.69
CA LEU A 263 -2.51 -16.11 15.57
C LEU A 263 -2.04 -15.79 16.99
N GLN A 264 -0.76 -15.58 17.21
CA GLN A 264 -0.10 -15.45 18.52
C GLN A 264 -0.53 -14.27 19.40
N ASP A 265 -1.61 -13.57 19.05
CA ASP A 265 -2.38 -12.77 20.02
C ASP A 265 -3.42 -13.60 20.81
N GLN A 266 -3.58 -14.88 20.51
CA GLN A 266 -4.33 -15.81 21.32
C GLN A 266 -3.37 -16.50 22.29
N GLU A 267 -3.56 -16.26 23.58
CA GLU A 267 -2.97 -17.11 24.64
C GLU A 267 -3.19 -18.57 24.28
N ASN A 268 -2.15 -19.38 24.36
CA ASN A 268 -2.26 -20.81 24.19
C ASN A 268 -3.24 -21.35 25.25
N VAL A 269 -4.49 -21.61 24.83
CA VAL A 269 -5.58 -22.02 25.71
C VAL A 269 -5.62 -23.52 25.93
N SER A 270 -4.74 -24.28 25.31
CA SER A 270 -4.73 -25.73 25.39
C SER A 270 -4.47 -26.25 26.83
N ASP A 271 -3.65 -25.53 27.59
CA ASP A 271 -3.27 -25.89 28.97
C ASP A 271 -4.13 -25.21 30.06
N ARG A 272 -5.09 -24.33 29.64
CA ARG A 272 -5.93 -23.58 30.58
C ARG A 272 -7.07 -24.44 31.16
N ILE A 273 -7.41 -24.21 32.43
CA ILE A 273 -8.48 -24.94 33.11
C ILE A 273 -9.83 -24.53 32.50
N LYS A 274 -10.49 -25.48 31.84
CA LYS A 274 -11.82 -25.30 31.23
C LYS A 274 -12.96 -25.88 32.13
N ARG A 275 -12.68 -26.94 32.85
CA ARG A 275 -13.62 -27.65 33.68
C ARG A 275 -13.88 -26.94 35.02
N LYS A 276 -15.08 -26.43 35.20
CA LYS A 276 -15.51 -25.69 36.41
C LYS A 276 -15.53 -26.56 37.67
N ASP A 277 -15.92 -27.84 37.55
CA ASP A 277 -15.93 -28.80 38.65
C ASP A 277 -14.53 -29.05 39.21
N ILE A 278 -13.54 -29.17 38.32
CA ILE A 278 -12.11 -29.31 38.71
C ILE A 278 -11.66 -28.04 39.43
N ALA A 279 -11.97 -26.87 38.87
CA ALA A 279 -11.59 -25.58 39.46
C ALA A 279 -12.22 -25.37 40.85
N GLN A 280 -13.50 -25.72 41.02
CA GLN A 280 -14.21 -25.67 42.32
C GLN A 280 -13.61 -26.65 43.33
N GLY A 281 -13.36 -27.90 42.93
CA GLY A 281 -12.71 -28.89 43.76
C GLY A 281 -11.33 -28.48 44.22
N LEU A 282 -10.52 -27.94 43.32
CA LEU A 282 -9.15 -27.46 43.64
C LEU A 282 -9.22 -26.23 44.58
N ALA A 283 -10.12 -25.28 44.33
CA ALA A 283 -10.31 -24.11 45.17
C ALA A 283 -10.72 -24.49 46.61
N ALA A 284 -11.60 -25.49 46.75
CA ALA A 284 -12.03 -25.99 48.04
C ALA A 284 -10.87 -26.73 48.76
N ALA A 285 -10.12 -27.53 48.03
CA ALA A 285 -9.02 -28.33 48.59
C ALA A 285 -7.85 -27.48 49.10
N VAL A 286 -7.52 -26.37 48.41
CA VAL A 286 -6.40 -25.51 48.76
C VAL A 286 -6.71 -24.52 49.89
N LYS A 287 -7.99 -24.22 50.11
CA LYS A 287 -8.41 -23.31 51.18
C LYS A 287 -8.03 -23.86 52.56
N GLY A 288 -7.44 -23.05 53.41
CA GLY A 288 -6.95 -23.43 54.73
C GLY A 288 -5.64 -24.20 54.75
N GLN A 289 -5.03 -24.44 53.55
CA GLN A 289 -3.77 -25.13 53.44
C GLN A 289 -2.57 -24.16 53.51
N HIS A 290 -1.45 -24.69 53.97
CA HIS A 290 -0.15 -24.00 53.97
C HIS A 290 0.63 -24.41 52.75
N LEU A 291 0.78 -23.45 51.82
CA LEU A 291 1.55 -23.68 50.57
C LEU A 291 3.03 -23.31 50.75
N PRO A 292 3.93 -24.21 50.43
CA PRO A 292 5.34 -23.83 50.34
C PRO A 292 5.55 -22.90 49.16
N ILE A 293 6.17 -21.75 49.39
CA ILE A 293 6.42 -20.79 48.32
C ILE A 293 7.90 -20.68 47.97
N SER A 294 8.18 -20.51 46.71
CA SER A 294 9.50 -20.16 46.17
C SER A 294 9.44 -18.87 45.43
N MET A 295 10.37 -17.96 45.70
CA MET A 295 10.49 -16.71 44.98
C MET A 295 11.75 -16.68 44.15
N THR A 296 11.62 -16.35 42.88
CA THR A 296 12.74 -16.10 41.96
C THR A 296 12.70 -14.64 41.52
N GLN A 297 13.82 -13.97 41.69
CA GLN A 297 13.98 -12.61 41.20
C GLN A 297 15.12 -12.56 40.19
N SER A 298 14.91 -11.86 39.09
CA SER A 298 15.93 -11.64 38.08
C SER A 298 15.79 -10.27 37.43
N ASN A 299 16.93 -9.67 37.18
CA ASN A 299 16.96 -8.45 36.37
C ASN A 299 16.90 -8.83 34.89
N LYS A 300 15.87 -8.41 34.22
CA LYS A 300 15.66 -8.65 32.78
C LYS A 300 15.90 -7.37 32.00
N LYS A 301 16.33 -7.56 30.75
CA LYS A 301 16.57 -6.47 29.79
C LYS A 301 15.74 -6.68 28.57
N SER A 302 15.24 -5.58 28.00
CA SER A 302 14.54 -5.57 26.72
C SER A 302 15.15 -4.48 25.84
N GLY A 303 15.72 -4.87 24.70
CA GLY A 303 16.26 -3.95 23.71
C GLY A 303 15.15 -3.14 23.01
N PRO A 304 15.53 -2.06 22.32
CA PRO A 304 14.60 -1.24 21.55
C PRO A 304 14.02 -2.00 20.36
N PRO A 305 12.83 -1.61 19.85
CA PRO A 305 12.31 -2.16 18.62
C PRO A 305 13.20 -1.75 17.44
N LEU A 306 13.24 -2.60 16.40
CA LEU A 306 13.97 -2.33 15.17
C LEU A 306 13.45 -1.02 14.50
N LEU A 307 14.29 -0.41 13.67
CA LEU A 307 13.92 0.74 12.86
C LEU A 307 12.73 0.42 11.92
N PHE A 308 12.21 1.43 11.26
CA PHE A 308 11.08 1.28 10.34
C PHE A 308 11.52 0.92 8.92
N ASP A 309 10.85 -0.07 8.34
CA ASP A 309 10.58 -0.15 6.92
C ASP A 309 9.21 0.49 6.61
N LEU A 310 8.83 0.60 5.34
CA LEU A 310 7.55 1.22 4.98
C LEU A 310 6.35 0.47 5.56
N THR A 311 6.41 -0.85 5.65
CA THR A 311 5.30 -1.66 6.17
C THR A 311 5.09 -1.45 7.66
N SER A 312 6.15 -1.54 8.45
CA SER A 312 6.09 -1.32 9.90
C SER A 312 5.76 0.14 10.23
N LEU A 313 6.25 1.11 9.42
CA LEU A 313 5.85 2.51 9.54
C LEU A 313 4.36 2.69 9.26
N SER A 314 3.84 2.07 8.20
CA SER A 314 2.41 2.13 7.86
C SER A 314 1.54 1.47 8.92
N SER A 315 2.00 0.35 9.51
CA SER A 315 1.32 -0.31 10.62
C SER A 315 1.25 0.59 11.86
N GLU A 316 2.36 1.23 12.21
CA GLU A 316 2.42 2.10 13.39
C GLU A 316 1.61 3.39 13.20
N THR A 317 1.64 4.00 12.02
CA THR A 317 0.80 5.17 11.70
C THR A 317 -0.68 4.84 11.63
N SER A 318 -1.04 3.66 11.14
CA SER A 318 -2.43 3.16 11.19
C SER A 318 -2.91 3.03 12.63
N LYS A 319 -2.10 2.43 13.49
CA LYS A 319 -2.41 2.20 14.90
C LYS A 319 -2.49 3.51 15.71
N ARG A 320 -1.55 4.44 15.51
CA ARG A 320 -1.48 5.71 16.29
C ARG A 320 -2.38 6.80 15.73
N PHE A 321 -2.48 6.91 14.40
CA PHE A 321 -3.10 8.05 13.73
C PHE A 321 -4.30 7.67 12.88
N GLY A 322 -4.60 6.37 12.70
CA GLY A 322 -5.66 5.88 11.82
C GLY A 322 -5.38 6.15 10.32
N TRP A 323 -4.09 6.25 9.94
CA TRP A 323 -3.72 6.51 8.55
C TRP A 323 -3.79 5.25 7.70
N SER A 324 -4.10 5.44 6.41
CA SER A 324 -3.91 4.39 5.41
C SER A 324 -2.43 4.26 5.03
N GLY A 325 -2.04 3.10 4.48
CA GLY A 325 -0.69 2.89 3.96
C GLY A 325 -0.32 3.89 2.87
N ASP A 326 -1.27 4.22 1.98
CA ASP A 326 -1.12 5.23 0.93
C ASP A 326 -0.85 6.63 1.53
N LYS A 327 -1.61 7.03 2.55
CA LYS A 327 -1.35 8.30 3.24
C LYS A 327 0.04 8.34 3.88
N THR A 328 0.43 7.25 4.53
CA THR A 328 1.76 7.15 5.17
C THR A 328 2.87 7.28 4.14
N LEU A 329 2.76 6.58 3.01
CA LEU A 329 3.73 6.68 1.91
C LEU A 329 3.80 8.10 1.36
N ASN A 330 2.66 8.75 1.10
CA ASN A 330 2.63 10.10 0.53
C ASN A 330 3.27 11.14 1.46
N VAL A 331 2.99 11.07 2.76
CA VAL A 331 3.61 11.96 3.75
C VAL A 331 5.11 11.69 3.88
N CYS A 332 5.52 10.40 3.88
CA CYS A 332 6.93 10.03 3.92
C CYS A 332 7.66 10.48 2.63
N GLN A 333 7.01 10.36 1.47
CA GLN A 333 7.55 10.83 0.20
C GLN A 333 7.75 12.35 0.19
N SER A 334 6.86 13.12 0.81
CA SER A 334 7.02 14.56 0.97
C SER A 334 8.22 14.90 1.86
N LEU A 335 8.38 14.22 3.00
CA LEU A 335 9.55 14.38 3.88
C LEU A 335 10.86 14.03 3.15
N TYR A 336 10.83 13.03 2.25
CA TYR A 336 11.98 12.60 1.46
C TYR A 336 12.32 13.57 0.34
N SER A 337 11.38 13.84 -0.59
CA SER A 337 11.68 14.50 -1.86
C SER A 337 11.45 16.02 -1.86
N THR A 338 10.70 16.56 -0.88
CA THR A 338 10.43 18.00 -0.74
C THR A 338 11.26 18.61 0.37
N HIS A 339 11.32 17.93 1.51
CA HIS A 339 12.01 18.45 2.69
C HIS A 339 13.41 17.86 2.90
N PHE A 340 13.75 16.73 2.27
CA PHE A 340 15.03 16.00 2.42
C PHE A 340 15.33 15.60 3.87
N MET A 341 14.31 15.39 4.68
CA MET A 341 14.46 15.14 6.12
C MET A 341 14.54 13.66 6.49
N VAL A 342 14.17 12.76 5.58
CA VAL A 342 14.26 11.31 5.81
C VAL A 342 14.90 10.62 4.61
N THR A 343 15.36 9.36 4.81
CA THR A 343 15.88 8.50 3.74
C THR A 343 14.72 7.97 2.87
N TYR A 344 15.05 7.20 1.84
CA TYR A 344 14.10 6.69 0.84
C TYR A 344 12.87 6.02 1.48
N PRO A 345 11.65 6.45 1.12
CA PRO A 345 10.42 6.05 1.83
C PRO A 345 10.00 4.61 1.61
N ARG A 346 10.50 3.93 0.55
CA ARG A 346 10.17 2.53 0.27
C ARG A 346 11.21 1.56 0.83
N GLY A 347 11.76 1.88 2.02
CA GLY A 347 12.69 1.01 2.73
C GLY A 347 12.16 -0.43 2.84
N GLN A 348 13.01 -1.38 2.54
CA GLN A 348 12.67 -2.81 2.50
C GLN A 348 13.25 -3.58 3.70
N ALA A 349 14.06 -2.93 4.50
CA ALA A 349 14.69 -3.50 5.68
C ALA A 349 14.47 -2.60 6.89
N ARG A 350 14.59 -3.20 8.06
CA ARG A 350 14.53 -2.51 9.36
C ARG A 350 15.92 -2.33 9.99
N TYR A 351 16.96 -2.43 9.15
CA TYR A 351 18.36 -2.38 9.54
C TYR A 351 19.11 -1.35 8.73
N LEU A 352 20.25 -0.92 9.26
CA LEU A 352 21.21 -0.07 8.57
C LEU A 352 22.42 -0.91 8.12
N PRO A 353 23.12 -0.53 7.04
CA PRO A 353 24.42 -1.04 6.70
C PRO A 353 25.45 -0.72 7.77
N ASP A 354 26.43 -1.61 7.98
CA ASP A 354 27.46 -1.41 9.01
C ASP A 354 28.30 -0.15 8.74
N GLN A 355 28.46 0.24 7.48
CA GLN A 355 29.17 1.47 7.08
C GLN A 355 28.50 2.78 7.57
N ASN A 356 27.19 2.75 7.86
CA ASN A 356 26.46 3.90 8.40
C ASN A 356 26.57 4.05 9.92
N GLU A 357 27.41 3.26 10.59
CA GLU A 357 27.64 3.40 12.02
C GLU A 357 28.25 4.75 12.39
N GLY A 358 29.11 5.27 11.53
CA GLY A 358 29.72 6.61 11.72
C GLY A 358 28.70 7.74 11.73
N ASP A 359 27.55 7.59 11.04
CA ASP A 359 26.50 8.61 10.97
C ASP A 359 25.84 8.88 12.33
N VAL A 360 25.90 7.92 13.27
CA VAL A 360 25.31 8.05 14.60
C VAL A 360 25.92 9.23 15.37
N SER A 361 27.23 9.40 15.28
CA SER A 361 27.97 10.50 15.95
C SER A 361 27.58 11.91 15.45
N THR A 362 27.04 12.00 14.23
CA THR A 362 26.54 13.24 13.63
C THR A 362 25.04 13.42 13.87
N LEU A 363 24.27 12.37 13.61
CA LEU A 363 22.80 12.47 13.59
C LEU A 363 22.19 12.54 15.01
N VAL A 364 22.71 11.77 15.97
CA VAL A 364 22.17 11.79 17.34
C VAL A 364 22.32 13.17 17.99
N PRO A 365 23.48 13.84 17.99
CA PRO A 365 23.62 15.21 18.51
C PRO A 365 22.75 16.21 17.76
N ALA A 366 22.67 16.13 16.43
CA ALA A 366 21.85 17.03 15.63
C ALA A 366 20.35 16.92 15.98
N LEU A 367 19.85 15.71 16.19
CA LEU A 367 18.46 15.48 16.58
C LEU A 367 18.18 15.96 18.01
N THR A 368 19.09 15.66 18.94
CA THR A 368 18.91 16.07 20.35
C THR A 368 19.14 17.56 20.60
N ALA A 369 19.73 18.27 19.65
CA ALA A 369 19.77 19.74 19.68
C ALA A 369 18.40 20.38 19.35
N LEU A 370 17.46 19.63 18.74
CA LEU A 370 16.12 20.12 18.45
C LEU A 370 15.28 20.17 19.74
N PRO A 371 14.51 21.27 19.99
CA PRO A 371 13.74 21.44 21.23
C PRO A 371 12.84 20.24 21.59
N ASP A 372 12.22 19.61 20.60
CA ASP A 372 11.30 18.50 20.81
C ASP A 372 12.00 17.23 21.36
N TYR A 373 13.33 17.10 21.18
CA TYR A 373 14.12 15.92 21.55
C TYR A 373 15.24 16.21 22.55
N GLN A 374 15.49 17.45 22.92
CA GLN A 374 16.58 17.86 23.82
C GLN A 374 16.56 17.11 25.16
N ARG A 375 15.39 16.83 25.71
CA ARG A 375 15.21 16.04 26.94
C ARG A 375 15.78 14.63 26.88
N PHE A 376 15.98 14.08 25.68
CA PHE A 376 16.52 12.74 25.47
C PHE A 376 18.05 12.73 25.31
N ALA A 377 18.69 13.90 25.23
CA ALA A 377 20.12 14.00 25.06
C ALA A 377 20.92 13.20 26.13
N PRO A 378 20.55 13.21 27.44
CA PRO A 378 21.26 12.41 28.43
C PRO A 378 21.18 10.90 28.18
N LEU A 379 20.04 10.41 27.65
CA LEU A 379 19.84 8.99 27.39
C LEU A 379 20.69 8.46 26.23
N VAL A 380 21.01 9.31 25.25
CA VAL A 380 21.76 8.94 24.05
C VAL A 380 23.12 9.63 23.96
N ALA A 381 23.62 10.21 25.07
CA ALA A 381 24.93 10.83 25.14
C ALA A 381 26.08 9.83 24.82
N ASN A 382 25.89 8.57 25.19
CA ASN A 382 26.76 7.46 24.84
C ASN A 382 25.92 6.45 24.02
N PRO A 383 25.81 6.59 22.69
CA PRO A 383 24.94 5.76 21.88
C PRO A 383 25.31 4.27 21.94
N VAL A 384 24.33 3.42 22.21
CA VAL A 384 24.52 1.97 22.25
C VAL A 384 24.45 1.39 20.83
N ILE A 385 25.57 0.91 20.33
CA ILE A 385 25.65 0.29 19.00
C ILE A 385 25.26 -1.17 19.09
N ARG A 386 24.18 -1.55 18.39
CA ARG A 386 23.67 -2.92 18.37
C ARG A 386 23.78 -3.49 16.97
N ARG A 387 24.38 -4.68 16.84
CA ARG A 387 24.61 -5.39 15.58
C ARG A 387 23.86 -6.72 15.55
N GLY A 388 23.65 -7.26 14.33
CA GLY A 388 23.05 -8.58 14.12
C GLY A 388 21.51 -8.56 14.09
N LYS A 389 20.88 -9.72 14.27
CA LYS A 389 19.44 -9.96 14.05
C LYS A 389 18.51 -9.08 14.91
N SER A 390 18.89 -8.79 16.13
CA SER A 390 18.14 -7.94 17.05
C SER A 390 18.73 -6.53 17.19
N GLY A 391 19.73 -6.20 16.37
CA GLY A 391 20.43 -4.92 16.43
C GLY A 391 19.94 -3.93 15.36
N THR A 392 20.52 -2.74 15.39
CA THR A 392 20.26 -1.65 14.43
C THR A 392 21.03 -1.87 13.14
N PHE A 393 22.24 -2.42 13.22
CA PHE A 393 23.13 -2.65 12.08
C PHE A 393 23.17 -4.14 11.74
N ASN A 394 22.94 -4.47 10.45
CA ASN A 394 23.01 -5.83 9.95
C ASN A 394 23.36 -5.87 8.47
N GLY A 395 24.54 -5.38 8.12
CA GLY A 395 25.06 -5.33 6.75
C GLY A 395 25.12 -6.70 6.08
N ALA A 396 25.45 -7.76 6.85
CA ALA A 396 25.47 -9.13 6.34
C ALA A 396 24.09 -9.58 5.84
N LEU A 397 23.00 -9.27 6.55
CA LEU A 397 21.64 -9.59 6.14
C LEU A 397 21.23 -8.76 4.91
N LEU A 398 21.52 -7.47 4.90
CA LEU A 398 21.22 -6.59 3.78
C LEU A 398 21.91 -7.07 2.50
N LYS A 399 23.19 -7.45 2.59
CA LYS A 399 23.97 -8.01 1.49
C LYS A 399 23.44 -9.36 1.03
N LYS A 400 23.14 -10.29 1.97
CA LYS A 400 22.57 -11.60 1.65
C LYS A 400 21.24 -11.49 0.92
N GLN A 401 20.42 -10.51 1.25
CA GLN A 401 19.11 -10.29 0.68
C GLN A 401 19.12 -9.33 -0.52
N ASN A 402 20.29 -8.90 -0.98
CA ASN A 402 20.49 -7.95 -2.07
C ASN A 402 19.62 -6.70 -1.95
N LEU A 403 19.58 -6.10 -0.74
CA LEU A 403 18.75 -4.93 -0.45
C LEU A 403 19.52 -3.65 -0.67
N SER A 404 19.03 -2.84 -1.59
CA SER A 404 19.52 -1.49 -1.84
C SER A 404 18.87 -0.43 -0.95
N HIS A 405 17.69 -0.73 -0.37
CA HIS A 405 16.93 0.20 0.46
C HIS A 405 16.83 -0.31 1.89
N TYR A 406 17.52 0.37 2.80
CA TYR A 406 17.54 0.07 4.22
C TYR A 406 16.46 0.84 4.99
N ALA A 407 16.56 0.87 6.30
CA ALA A 407 15.56 1.48 7.18
C ALA A 407 15.30 2.96 6.87
N ILE A 408 14.07 3.39 7.10
CA ILE A 408 13.67 4.79 7.00
C ILE A 408 14.12 5.51 8.26
N ILE A 409 15.08 6.44 8.13
CA ILE A 409 15.66 7.20 9.21
C ILE A 409 15.71 8.70 8.86
N PRO A 410 15.93 9.59 9.82
CA PRO A 410 16.26 10.98 9.52
C PRO A 410 17.52 11.07 8.65
N ASN A 411 17.53 11.99 7.69
CA ASN A 411 18.62 12.12 6.71
C ASN A 411 19.84 12.80 7.38
N VAL A 412 20.93 12.07 7.51
CA VAL A 412 22.16 12.55 8.15
C VAL A 412 22.78 13.74 7.41
N THR A 413 22.74 13.72 6.09
CA THR A 413 23.35 14.77 5.25
C THR A 413 22.71 16.14 5.46
N GLU A 414 21.41 16.17 5.72
CA GLU A 414 20.60 17.37 5.87
C GLU A 414 20.26 17.71 7.33
N CYS A 415 20.79 16.96 8.30
CA CYS A 415 20.38 17.09 9.71
C CYS A 415 20.68 18.50 10.29
N HIS A 416 21.67 19.21 9.79
CA HIS A 416 22.00 20.58 10.17
C HIS A 416 20.91 21.60 9.79
N THR A 417 20.01 21.24 8.85
CA THR A 417 18.91 22.10 8.37
C THR A 417 17.58 21.85 9.10
N PHE A 418 17.47 20.81 9.92
CA PHE A 418 16.20 20.37 10.49
C PHE A 418 15.51 21.46 11.34
N ALA A 419 16.25 22.20 12.15
CA ALA A 419 15.67 23.28 12.94
C ALA A 419 14.97 24.36 12.10
N ALA A 420 15.55 24.68 10.93
CA ALA A 420 14.96 25.63 9.99
C ALA A 420 13.77 25.07 9.20
N LYS A 421 13.74 23.74 8.96
CA LYS A 421 12.71 23.07 8.19
C LYS A 421 11.48 22.69 9.01
N LEU A 422 11.63 22.33 10.28
CA LEU A 422 10.54 21.89 11.15
C LEU A 422 9.33 22.85 11.20
N PRO A 423 9.48 24.18 11.26
CA PRO A 423 8.34 25.11 11.27
C PRO A 423 7.51 25.07 9.97
N ASN A 424 8.11 24.64 8.86
CA ASN A 424 7.48 24.61 7.54
C ASN A 424 6.75 23.28 7.24
N LEU A 425 6.86 22.29 8.13
CA LEU A 425 6.16 21.02 7.99
C LEU A 425 4.67 21.17 8.30
N THR A 426 3.86 20.46 7.52
CA THR A 426 2.46 20.24 7.87
C THR A 426 2.34 19.42 9.16
N ALA A 427 1.17 19.45 9.80
CA ALA A 427 0.93 18.69 11.02
C ALA A 427 1.14 17.18 10.84
N ASP A 428 0.83 16.64 9.66
CA ASP A 428 1.00 15.21 9.37
C ASP A 428 2.49 14.88 9.12
N GLU A 429 3.22 15.72 8.39
CA GLU A 429 4.66 15.57 8.20
C GLU A 429 5.42 15.63 9.52
N ARG A 430 5.03 16.56 10.39
CA ARG A 430 5.64 16.69 11.72
C ARG A 430 5.40 15.45 12.58
N LYS A 431 4.18 14.89 12.59
CA LYS A 431 3.88 13.63 13.29
C LYS A 431 4.71 12.46 12.78
N LEU A 432 4.86 12.35 11.46
CA LEU A 432 5.63 11.25 10.86
C LEU A 432 7.12 11.41 11.14
N PHE A 433 7.65 12.62 11.02
CA PHE A 433 9.05 12.91 11.33
C PHE A 433 9.35 12.64 12.82
N ASP A 434 8.48 13.05 13.74
CA ASP A 434 8.61 12.76 15.18
C ASP A 434 8.64 11.24 15.44
N LEU A 435 7.74 10.48 14.79
CA LEU A 435 7.69 9.03 14.95
C LEU A 435 9.00 8.37 14.50
N ILE A 436 9.51 8.74 13.31
CA ILE A 436 10.76 8.21 12.75
C ILE A 436 11.95 8.61 13.62
N THR A 437 12.01 9.87 14.06
CA THR A 437 13.09 10.41 14.90
C THR A 437 13.16 9.72 16.25
N ARG A 438 12.02 9.55 16.93
CA ARG A 438 11.98 8.83 18.21
C ARG A 438 12.40 7.37 18.07
N GLN A 439 11.97 6.70 17.00
CA GLN A 439 12.40 5.34 16.74
C GLN A 439 13.91 5.23 16.53
N TYR A 440 14.49 6.20 15.81
CA TYR A 440 15.93 6.28 15.59
C TYR A 440 16.69 6.52 16.90
N LEU A 441 16.32 7.53 17.68
CA LEU A 441 16.95 7.81 18.98
C LEU A 441 16.82 6.64 19.95
N ALA A 442 15.65 6.00 20.00
CA ALA A 442 15.43 4.82 20.85
C ALA A 442 16.34 3.65 20.48
N ALA A 443 16.68 3.49 19.19
CA ALA A 443 17.59 2.44 18.74
C ALA A 443 19.02 2.54 19.33
N PHE A 444 19.39 3.74 19.81
CA PHE A 444 20.71 4.02 20.39
C PHE A 444 20.68 4.29 21.92
N ALA A 445 19.50 4.29 22.52
CA ALA A 445 19.34 4.44 23.97
C ALA A 445 19.66 3.13 24.72
N PRO A 446 19.89 3.17 26.04
CA PRO A 446 20.03 1.98 26.87
C PRO A 446 18.83 1.06 26.81
N ASP A 447 19.02 -0.20 27.15
CA ASP A 447 17.93 -1.17 27.26
C ASP A 447 16.98 -0.79 28.40
N TYR A 448 15.69 -1.07 28.19
CA TYR A 448 14.74 -1.11 29.30
C TYR A 448 15.12 -2.24 30.24
N THR A 449 15.38 -1.91 31.51
CA THR A 449 15.71 -2.92 32.52
C THR A 449 14.62 -2.96 33.58
N TYR A 450 14.28 -4.17 34.03
CA TYR A 450 13.26 -4.37 35.04
C TYR A 450 13.57 -5.58 35.91
N LYS A 451 13.15 -5.50 37.16
CA LYS A 451 13.17 -6.62 38.11
C LYS A 451 11.91 -7.46 37.87
N SER A 452 12.11 -8.68 37.42
CA SER A 452 11.04 -9.67 37.29
C SER A 452 11.02 -10.52 38.56
N THR A 453 9.90 -10.52 39.26
CA THR A 453 9.65 -11.38 40.44
C THR A 453 8.64 -12.43 40.07
N GLN A 454 8.94 -13.68 40.31
CA GLN A 454 8.04 -14.80 40.14
C GLN A 454 7.97 -15.60 41.45
N ILE A 455 6.74 -15.76 41.95
CA ILE A 455 6.42 -16.61 43.11
C ILE A 455 5.74 -17.85 42.58
N THR A 456 6.13 -19.01 43.02
CA THR A 456 5.54 -20.31 42.72
C THR A 456 5.17 -21.02 44.01
N ALA A 457 4.01 -21.69 44.01
CA ALA A 457 3.47 -22.41 45.16
C ALA A 457 2.83 -23.72 44.66
N PRO A 458 3.56 -24.83 44.72
CA PRO A 458 3.03 -26.14 44.34
C PRO A 458 2.03 -26.63 45.38
N PHE A 459 0.96 -27.28 44.90
CA PHE A 459 -0.06 -27.91 45.72
C PHE A 459 -0.43 -29.28 45.16
N GLU A 460 -0.34 -30.29 45.97
CA GLU A 460 -0.70 -31.67 45.61
C GLU A 460 -2.21 -31.90 45.79
N TRP A 461 -2.88 -32.26 44.70
CA TRP A 461 -4.31 -32.57 44.71
C TRP A 461 -4.64 -33.67 43.69
N LYS A 462 -5.30 -34.74 44.19
CA LYS A 462 -5.68 -35.91 43.38
C LYS A 462 -4.50 -36.54 42.60
N GLY A 463 -3.32 -36.63 43.20
CA GLY A 463 -2.14 -37.24 42.63
C GLY A 463 -1.44 -36.36 41.56
N HIS A 464 -1.76 -35.09 41.49
CA HIS A 464 -1.15 -34.13 40.54
C HIS A 464 -0.66 -32.88 41.26
N THR A 465 0.46 -32.35 40.84
CA THR A 465 1.03 -31.10 41.35
C THR A 465 0.46 -29.93 40.61
N TRP A 466 -0.39 -29.17 41.24
CA TRP A 466 -1.01 -27.93 40.72
C TRP A 466 -0.11 -26.76 41.07
N GLN A 467 0.16 -25.89 40.10
CA GLN A 467 1.04 -24.75 40.26
C GLN A 467 0.26 -23.46 40.47
N PHE A 468 0.26 -22.99 41.71
CA PHE A 468 -0.17 -21.62 42.02
C PHE A 468 1.01 -20.66 41.83
N GLY A 469 0.75 -19.42 41.48
CA GLY A 469 1.82 -18.45 41.32
C GLY A 469 1.38 -17.04 41.22
N ALA A 470 2.33 -16.14 41.42
CA ALA A 470 2.19 -14.70 41.17
C ALA A 470 3.40 -14.18 40.43
N SER A 471 3.20 -13.24 39.54
CA SER A 471 4.30 -12.59 38.82
C SER A 471 4.16 -11.08 38.87
N GLY A 472 5.29 -10.39 39.07
CA GLY A 472 5.36 -8.95 39.10
C GLY A 472 6.58 -8.45 38.32
N SER A 473 6.51 -7.23 37.85
CA SER A 473 7.65 -6.58 37.20
C SER A 473 7.75 -5.14 37.64
N MET A 474 8.93 -4.74 38.11
CA MET A 474 9.22 -3.40 38.56
C MET A 474 10.28 -2.76 37.66
N PRO A 475 10.00 -1.65 37.01
CA PRO A 475 10.99 -0.94 36.21
C PRO A 475 12.19 -0.53 37.07
N ILE A 476 13.41 -0.77 36.56
CA ILE A 476 14.66 -0.28 37.15
C ILE A 476 15.12 0.94 36.35
N ASP A 477 15.17 0.79 35.01
CA ASP A 477 15.55 1.85 34.10
C ASP A 477 14.61 1.80 32.87
N GLN A 478 14.01 2.96 32.53
CA GLN A 478 13.11 3.06 31.40
C GLN A 478 13.84 2.97 30.05
N GLY A 479 15.09 3.38 29.98
CA GLY A 479 15.90 3.30 28.79
C GLY A 479 15.17 3.84 27.53
N TRP A 480 15.24 3.12 26.43
CA TRP A 480 14.63 3.48 25.17
C TRP A 480 13.11 3.77 25.23
N ARG A 481 12.40 3.21 26.20
CA ARG A 481 10.95 3.39 26.36
C ARG A 481 10.55 4.81 26.67
N GLU A 482 11.40 5.56 27.37
CA GLU A 482 11.17 6.98 27.64
C GLU A 482 11.07 7.80 26.35
N ILE A 483 11.86 7.44 25.34
CA ILE A 483 11.89 8.15 24.05
C ILE A 483 10.62 7.86 23.25
N ILE A 484 10.17 6.61 23.19
CA ILE A 484 8.97 6.21 22.42
C ILE A 484 7.67 6.60 23.13
N GLY A 485 7.72 6.88 24.44
CA GLY A 485 6.55 7.24 25.23
C GLY A 485 5.66 6.03 25.56
N SER A 486 6.26 4.84 25.62
CA SER A 486 5.57 3.60 26.01
C SER A 486 5.39 3.57 27.53
N GLN A 487 4.27 4.07 28.01
CA GLN A 487 3.89 3.89 29.42
C GLN A 487 3.43 2.44 29.62
N LEU A 488 4.31 1.60 30.13
CA LEU A 488 3.85 0.39 30.77
C LEU A 488 3.23 0.76 32.12
N LYS A 489 2.06 0.24 32.38
CA LYS A 489 1.56 0.17 33.76
C LYS A 489 2.62 -0.59 34.54
N ALA A 490 3.17 0.01 35.57
CA ALA A 490 4.02 -0.68 36.51
C ALA A 490 3.26 -1.95 36.93
N GLY A 491 3.88 -3.12 36.78
CA GLY A 491 3.31 -4.34 37.30
C GLY A 491 3.14 -4.21 38.80
N ALA A 492 2.19 -4.93 39.39
CA ALA A 492 2.03 -4.95 40.82
C ALA A 492 3.36 -5.36 41.49
N GLU A 493 3.80 -4.57 42.45
CA GLU A 493 4.90 -4.98 43.32
C GLU A 493 4.40 -6.13 44.19
N LEU A 494 5.10 -7.25 44.14
CA LEU A 494 4.76 -8.40 44.97
C LEU A 494 5.43 -8.23 46.35
N PRO A 495 4.74 -8.62 47.41
CA PRO A 495 5.32 -8.59 48.75
C PRO A 495 6.61 -9.45 48.82
N SER A 496 7.54 -9.04 49.62
CA SER A 496 8.73 -9.86 49.88
C SER A 496 8.34 -11.12 50.63
N VAL A 497 8.90 -12.27 50.23
CA VAL A 497 8.68 -13.55 50.90
C VAL A 497 10.02 -14.14 51.28
N GLN A 498 10.04 -14.86 52.41
CA GLN A 498 11.26 -15.51 52.89
C GLN A 498 11.48 -16.85 52.18
N LYS A 499 12.73 -17.23 52.01
CA LYS A 499 13.05 -18.53 51.40
C LYS A 499 12.51 -19.69 52.24
N GLY A 500 11.68 -20.56 51.62
CA GLY A 500 11.06 -21.69 52.28
C GLY A 500 9.84 -21.36 53.14
N GLU A 501 9.33 -20.14 53.04
CA GLU A 501 8.13 -19.72 53.74
C GLU A 501 6.92 -20.55 53.29
N LYS A 502 6.06 -20.86 54.24
CA LYS A 502 4.72 -21.47 53.98
C LYS A 502 3.67 -20.46 54.24
N VAL A 503 2.84 -20.17 53.22
CA VAL A 503 1.74 -19.21 53.33
C VAL A 503 0.43 -19.92 53.54
N LEU A 504 -0.37 -19.43 54.48
CA LEU A 504 -1.74 -19.92 54.71
C LEU A 504 -2.67 -19.31 53.66
N VAL A 505 -3.40 -20.16 52.94
CA VAL A 505 -4.47 -19.73 52.04
C VAL A 505 -5.74 -19.45 52.85
N GLU A 506 -6.01 -18.18 53.09
CA GLU A 506 -7.13 -17.76 53.92
C GLU A 506 -8.45 -17.86 53.15
N ARG A 507 -8.43 -17.48 51.87
CA ARG A 507 -9.61 -17.40 51.03
C ARG A 507 -9.31 -17.85 49.61
N THR A 508 -10.30 -18.46 48.96
CA THR A 508 -10.27 -18.82 47.57
C THR A 508 -11.46 -18.25 46.81
N SER A 509 -11.24 -17.86 45.57
CA SER A 509 -12.31 -17.45 44.66
C SER A 509 -12.03 -17.98 43.26
N LEU A 510 -13.08 -18.00 42.42
CA LEU A 510 -12.97 -18.39 41.02
C LEU A 510 -13.21 -17.16 40.14
N ARG A 511 -12.33 -16.94 39.19
CA ARG A 511 -12.51 -15.99 38.10
C ARG A 511 -12.75 -16.75 36.81
N THR A 512 -13.95 -16.63 36.24
CA THR A 512 -14.26 -17.16 34.93
C THR A 512 -14.02 -16.09 33.89
N SER A 513 -13.27 -16.40 32.85
CA SER A 513 -13.10 -15.58 31.66
C SER A 513 -13.46 -16.40 30.43
N GLN A 514 -13.79 -15.76 29.33
CA GLN A 514 -14.08 -16.44 28.07
C GLN A 514 -12.99 -16.16 27.06
N THR A 515 -12.70 -17.17 26.24
CA THR A 515 -11.88 -16.95 25.04
C THR A 515 -12.55 -15.96 24.11
N LYS A 516 -11.75 -15.19 23.37
CA LYS A 516 -12.24 -14.20 22.41
C LYS A 516 -11.84 -14.60 20.99
N PRO A 517 -12.68 -14.33 20.01
CA PRO A 517 -12.30 -14.55 18.63
C PRO A 517 -11.07 -13.68 18.27
N PRO A 518 -10.29 -14.07 17.27
CA PRO A 518 -9.19 -13.25 16.80
C PRO A 518 -9.67 -11.89 16.33
N ALA A 519 -8.84 -10.87 16.50
CA ALA A 519 -9.18 -9.52 16.07
C ALA A 519 -9.25 -9.43 14.54
N ARG A 520 -10.24 -8.67 14.02
CA ARG A 520 -10.26 -8.30 12.59
C ARG A 520 -9.07 -7.42 12.26
N TYR A 521 -8.58 -7.54 11.04
CA TYR A 521 -7.51 -6.68 10.56
C TYR A 521 -7.98 -5.24 10.42
N ASP A 522 -7.19 -4.29 10.87
CA ASP A 522 -7.16 -2.93 10.35
C ASP A 522 -6.21 -2.86 9.14
N GLN A 523 -6.12 -1.69 8.49
CA GLN A 523 -5.25 -1.56 7.31
C GLN A 523 -3.78 -1.87 7.63
N GLY A 524 -3.27 -1.40 8.78
CA GLY A 524 -1.89 -1.62 9.20
C GLY A 524 -1.59 -3.08 9.51
N ALA A 525 -2.49 -3.75 10.23
CA ALA A 525 -2.37 -5.16 10.54
C ALA A 525 -2.41 -6.04 9.28
N LEU A 526 -3.24 -5.68 8.27
CA LEU A 526 -3.26 -6.40 7.01
C LEU A 526 -1.97 -6.19 6.21
N LEU A 527 -1.41 -4.98 6.18
CA LEU A 527 -0.10 -4.73 5.55
C LEU A 527 1.00 -5.56 6.22
N THR A 528 0.96 -5.69 7.54
CA THR A 528 1.89 -6.57 8.28
C THR A 528 1.66 -8.04 7.94
N ALA A 529 0.41 -8.50 7.85
CA ALA A 529 0.08 -9.87 7.45
C ALA A 529 0.55 -10.18 6.02
N MET A 530 0.48 -9.21 5.09
CA MET A 530 1.05 -9.35 3.74
C MET A 530 2.58 -9.51 3.77
N GLN A 531 3.26 -8.79 4.65
CA GLN A 531 4.72 -8.90 4.81
C GLN A 531 5.11 -10.20 5.49
N GLU A 532 4.36 -10.63 6.49
CA GLU A 532 4.63 -11.81 7.31
C GLU A 532 3.82 -13.03 6.86
N VAL A 533 3.48 -13.09 5.59
CA VAL A 533 2.63 -14.12 5.01
C VAL A 533 3.15 -15.55 5.20
N TRP A 534 4.44 -15.70 5.47
CA TRP A 534 5.07 -16.96 5.84
C TRP A 534 4.44 -17.59 7.11
N ARG A 535 3.78 -16.81 7.95
CA ARG A 535 3.06 -17.28 9.14
C ARG A 535 1.87 -18.17 8.79
N PHE A 536 1.32 -18.02 7.56
CA PHE A 536 0.25 -18.88 7.03
C PHE A 536 0.76 -20.17 6.39
N SER A 537 2.04 -20.49 6.57
CA SER A 537 2.64 -21.72 6.05
C SER A 537 3.20 -22.57 7.19
N PRO A 538 3.16 -23.93 7.08
CA PRO A 538 3.60 -24.83 8.13
C PRO A 538 5.04 -24.54 8.62
N LYS A 539 5.29 -24.66 9.92
CA LYS A 539 6.62 -24.54 10.52
C LYS A 539 7.57 -25.59 9.91
N GLY A 540 8.82 -25.18 9.65
CA GLY A 540 9.82 -26.06 9.08
C GLY A 540 9.68 -26.36 7.59
N SER A 541 8.58 -25.93 6.94
CA SER A 541 8.40 -26.17 5.52
C SER A 541 9.37 -25.33 4.67
N LYS A 542 9.83 -25.90 3.54
CA LYS A 542 10.64 -25.15 2.55
C LYS A 542 9.91 -23.91 2.03
N VAL A 543 8.58 -23.99 1.94
CA VAL A 543 7.74 -22.86 1.52
C VAL A 543 7.84 -21.71 2.51
N ARG A 544 7.74 -21.99 3.82
CA ARG A 544 7.87 -20.97 4.88
C ARG A 544 9.21 -20.26 4.83
N ALA A 545 10.32 -21.02 4.75
CA ALA A 545 11.66 -20.45 4.64
C ALA A 545 11.77 -19.52 3.43
N ARG A 546 11.23 -19.94 2.31
CA ARG A 546 11.22 -19.16 1.06
C ARG A 546 10.36 -17.89 1.15
N LEU A 547 9.18 -17.98 1.82
CA LEU A 547 8.32 -16.82 2.06
C LEU A 547 8.98 -15.78 2.96
N GLN A 548 9.77 -16.23 3.93
CA GLN A 548 10.58 -15.34 4.78
C GLN A 548 11.66 -14.60 3.95
N GLU A 549 12.30 -15.31 3.03
CA GLU A 549 13.30 -14.72 2.12
C GLU A 549 12.68 -13.71 1.16
N ALA A 550 11.51 -14.02 0.59
CA ALA A 550 10.78 -13.16 -0.34
C ALA A 550 10.07 -11.97 0.34
N LYS A 551 10.10 -11.87 1.69
CA LYS A 551 9.50 -10.79 2.49
C LYS A 551 8.01 -10.55 2.26
N GLY A 552 7.27 -11.62 2.03
CA GLY A 552 5.82 -11.55 1.90
C GLY A 552 5.31 -11.34 0.47
N ILE A 553 4.05 -10.92 0.36
CA ILE A 553 3.36 -10.67 -0.90
C ILE A 553 3.30 -9.18 -1.21
N GLY A 554 3.54 -8.83 -2.48
CA GLY A 554 3.67 -7.45 -2.92
C GLY A 554 4.94 -6.77 -2.39
N THR A 555 5.38 -5.74 -3.07
CA THR A 555 6.48 -4.90 -2.58
C THR A 555 5.96 -3.88 -1.56
N PRO A 556 6.80 -3.31 -0.71
CA PRO A 556 6.39 -2.21 0.18
C PRO A 556 5.69 -1.07 -0.56
N ALA A 557 6.11 -0.78 -1.79
CA ALA A 557 5.53 0.26 -2.64
C ALA A 557 4.09 -0.06 -3.09
N THR A 558 3.80 -1.32 -3.39
CA THR A 558 2.53 -1.73 -4.02
C THR A 558 1.47 -2.24 -3.05
N ARG A 559 1.85 -2.62 -1.82
CA ARG A 559 0.89 -3.15 -0.82
C ARG A 559 -0.25 -2.17 -0.51
N GLY A 560 0.08 -0.87 -0.36
CA GLY A 560 -0.91 0.17 -0.12
C GLY A 560 -1.92 0.30 -1.26
N ASP A 561 -1.45 0.28 -2.50
CA ASP A 561 -2.30 0.37 -3.69
C ASP A 561 -3.18 -0.87 -3.88
N VAL A 562 -2.65 -2.07 -3.59
CA VAL A 562 -3.45 -3.31 -3.58
C VAL A 562 -4.60 -3.19 -2.59
N LEU A 563 -4.34 -2.75 -1.36
CA LEU A 563 -5.36 -2.58 -0.34
C LEU A 563 -6.40 -1.52 -0.74
N LYS A 564 -5.95 -0.37 -1.22
CA LYS A 564 -6.82 0.69 -1.76
C LYS A 564 -7.69 0.18 -2.92
N GLY A 565 -7.12 -0.62 -3.82
CA GLY A 565 -7.83 -1.25 -4.91
C GLY A 565 -8.90 -2.24 -4.44
N LEU A 566 -8.61 -3.07 -3.42
CA LEU A 566 -9.57 -4.00 -2.82
C LEU A 566 -10.75 -3.27 -2.15
N ILE A 567 -10.46 -2.18 -1.43
CA ILE A 567 -11.49 -1.34 -0.80
C ILE A 567 -12.29 -0.59 -1.88
N GLY A 568 -11.63 0.03 -2.85
CA GLY A 568 -12.27 0.77 -3.94
C GLY A 568 -13.16 -0.10 -4.83
N GLN A 569 -12.85 -1.40 -4.97
CA GLN A 569 -13.66 -2.37 -5.69
C GLN A 569 -14.76 -3.02 -4.82
N GLY A 570 -14.84 -2.66 -3.54
CA GLY A 570 -15.82 -3.18 -2.61
C GLY A 570 -15.61 -4.65 -2.22
N GLN A 571 -14.44 -5.22 -2.49
CA GLN A 571 -14.10 -6.57 -2.01
C GLN A 571 -13.82 -6.56 -0.50
N LEU A 572 -13.15 -5.53 -0.02
CA LEU A 572 -12.98 -5.24 1.39
C LEU A 572 -13.76 -3.98 1.77
N ILE A 573 -14.41 -4.02 2.91
CA ILE A 573 -15.26 -2.94 3.42
C ILE A 573 -14.69 -2.46 4.74
N GLU A 574 -14.41 -1.16 4.86
CA GLU A 574 -14.06 -0.57 6.15
C GLU A 574 -15.31 -0.39 7.01
N LYS A 575 -15.31 -0.99 8.20
CA LYS A 575 -16.37 -0.81 9.20
C LYS A 575 -15.78 -0.34 10.52
N THR A 576 -16.52 0.48 11.26
CA THR A 576 -16.17 0.83 12.63
C THR A 576 -16.86 -0.13 13.58
N ILE A 577 -16.09 -0.99 14.25
CA ILE A 577 -16.57 -1.97 15.23
C ILE A 577 -15.85 -1.67 16.56
N ASN A 578 -16.60 -1.50 17.65
CA ASN A 578 -16.03 -1.18 18.97
C ASN A 578 -15.06 0.02 18.93
N LYS A 579 -15.44 1.09 18.25
CA LYS A 579 -14.63 2.33 18.06
C LYS A 579 -13.34 2.15 17.28
N LYS A 580 -13.06 0.97 16.68
CA LYS A 580 -11.91 0.69 15.83
C LYS A 580 -12.36 0.53 14.38
N LYS A 581 -11.61 1.12 13.44
CA LYS A 581 -11.78 0.86 12.00
C LYS A 581 -11.17 -0.49 11.68
N VAL A 582 -11.95 -1.37 11.09
CA VAL A 582 -11.54 -2.73 10.70
C VAL A 582 -11.99 -3.04 9.28
N LEU A 583 -11.31 -3.98 8.66
CA LEU A 583 -11.63 -4.51 7.34
C LEU A 583 -12.49 -5.77 7.50
N VAL A 584 -13.58 -5.81 6.74
CA VAL A 584 -14.43 -7.00 6.61
C VAL A 584 -14.57 -7.36 5.13
N PRO A 585 -14.64 -8.65 4.79
CA PRO A 585 -14.87 -9.07 3.41
C PRO A 585 -16.31 -8.78 2.99
N SER A 586 -16.54 -8.53 1.71
CA SER A 586 -17.89 -8.53 1.14
C SER A 586 -18.44 -9.95 1.05
N ASP A 587 -19.76 -10.08 0.89
CA ASP A 587 -20.38 -11.42 0.73
C ASP A 587 -19.91 -12.08 -0.58
N GLU A 588 -19.73 -11.30 -1.65
CA GLU A 588 -19.15 -11.81 -2.90
C GLU A 588 -17.73 -12.33 -2.72
N LEU A 589 -16.90 -11.65 -1.91
CA LEU A 589 -15.57 -12.13 -1.61
C LEU A 589 -15.60 -13.44 -0.83
N MET A 590 -16.55 -13.58 0.09
CA MET A 590 -16.72 -14.83 0.86
C MET A 590 -17.16 -15.99 -0.05
N GLU A 591 -18.10 -15.75 -0.98
CA GLU A 591 -18.51 -16.75 -1.97
C GLU A 591 -17.34 -17.11 -2.91
N LEU A 592 -16.60 -16.13 -3.39
CA LEU A 592 -15.41 -16.33 -4.23
C LEU A 592 -14.34 -17.15 -3.51
N TYR A 593 -14.08 -16.84 -2.25
CA TYR A 593 -13.14 -17.58 -1.41
C TYR A 593 -13.57 -19.05 -1.27
N ALA A 594 -14.85 -19.30 -0.93
CA ALA A 594 -15.39 -20.64 -0.78
C ALA A 594 -15.29 -21.48 -2.07
N ILE A 595 -15.39 -20.83 -3.24
CA ILE A 595 -15.24 -21.51 -4.53
C ILE A 595 -13.76 -21.80 -4.82
N LEU A 596 -12.89 -20.81 -4.70
CA LEU A 596 -11.52 -20.90 -5.19
C LEU A 596 -10.59 -21.69 -4.27
N GLN A 597 -10.88 -21.75 -2.97
CA GLN A 597 -10.06 -22.55 -2.04
C GLN A 597 -10.01 -24.04 -2.42
N ASP A 598 -11.07 -24.58 -3.02
CA ASP A 598 -11.17 -26.00 -3.37
C ASP A 598 -10.58 -26.31 -4.76
N ILE A 599 -10.73 -25.39 -5.71
CA ILE A 599 -10.40 -25.62 -7.12
C ILE A 599 -9.11 -24.98 -7.59
N ALA A 600 -8.68 -23.91 -6.95
CA ALA A 600 -7.46 -23.18 -7.25
C ALA A 600 -6.75 -22.76 -5.94
N PRO A 601 -6.37 -23.73 -5.09
CA PRO A 601 -5.81 -23.44 -3.75
C PRO A 601 -4.52 -22.61 -3.83
N ASN A 602 -3.73 -22.77 -4.89
CA ASN A 602 -2.52 -21.98 -5.07
C ASN A 602 -2.81 -20.51 -5.42
N LEU A 603 -3.88 -20.23 -6.18
CA LEU A 603 -4.31 -18.85 -6.44
C LEU A 603 -4.80 -18.17 -5.14
N SER A 604 -5.38 -18.97 -4.26
CA SER A 604 -5.86 -18.55 -2.94
C SER A 604 -4.71 -18.38 -1.93
N SER A 605 -3.60 -19.08 -2.15
CA SER A 605 -2.49 -19.15 -1.23
C SER A 605 -1.48 -18.02 -1.44
N PRO A 606 -1.07 -17.35 -0.38
CA PRO A 606 0.08 -16.43 -0.40
C PRO A 606 1.39 -17.10 -0.88
N ALA A 607 1.52 -18.41 -0.72
CA ALA A 607 2.71 -19.18 -1.08
C ALA A 607 3.09 -19.03 -2.56
N ARG A 608 2.10 -18.98 -3.45
CA ARG A 608 2.36 -18.79 -4.88
C ARG A 608 3.06 -17.47 -5.19
N THR A 609 2.64 -16.40 -4.55
CA THR A 609 3.27 -15.09 -4.80
C THR A 609 4.75 -15.13 -4.49
N ALA A 610 5.10 -15.78 -3.38
CA ALA A 610 6.51 -15.91 -3.02
C ALA A 610 7.29 -16.85 -3.95
N GLN A 611 6.67 -17.91 -4.44
CA GLN A 611 7.30 -18.77 -5.45
C GLN A 611 7.64 -17.95 -6.72
N TRP A 612 6.75 -17.07 -7.15
CA TRP A 612 7.03 -16.21 -8.30
C TRP A 612 8.11 -15.16 -8.02
N GLU A 613 8.10 -14.53 -6.84
CA GLU A 613 9.18 -13.62 -6.47
C GLU A 613 10.56 -14.32 -6.48
N MET A 614 10.59 -15.61 -6.08
CA MET A 614 11.84 -16.39 -6.16
C MET A 614 12.24 -16.72 -7.58
N ILE A 615 11.27 -16.96 -8.45
CA ILE A 615 11.54 -17.15 -9.89
C ILE A 615 12.14 -15.85 -10.46
N TYR A 616 11.61 -14.69 -10.07
CA TYR A 616 12.19 -13.39 -10.49
C TYR A 616 13.58 -13.16 -9.88
N ASP A 617 13.82 -13.57 -8.62
CA ASP A 617 15.16 -13.52 -8.03
C ASP A 617 16.16 -14.42 -8.78
N ALA A 618 15.72 -15.60 -9.22
CA ALA A 618 16.54 -16.50 -10.04
C ALA A 618 16.89 -15.87 -11.41
N VAL A 619 15.94 -15.16 -12.02
CA VAL A 619 16.22 -14.37 -13.25
C VAL A 619 17.22 -13.27 -12.95
N GLU A 620 17.05 -12.51 -11.87
CA GLU A 620 17.97 -11.43 -11.49
C GLU A 620 19.40 -11.93 -11.26
N ARG A 621 19.56 -13.16 -10.73
CA ARG A 621 20.86 -13.80 -10.55
C ARG A 621 21.42 -14.48 -11.81
N GLY A 622 20.66 -14.50 -12.91
CA GLY A 622 21.07 -15.16 -14.16
C GLY A 622 20.94 -16.70 -14.15
N GLU A 623 20.25 -17.28 -13.16
CA GLU A 623 20.03 -18.73 -13.03
C GLU A 623 19.03 -19.27 -14.05
N MET A 624 18.17 -18.39 -14.58
CA MET A 624 17.20 -18.69 -15.64
C MET A 624 16.87 -17.45 -16.45
N THR A 625 16.39 -17.64 -17.68
CA THR A 625 15.95 -16.55 -18.54
C THR A 625 14.55 -16.08 -18.14
N ALA A 626 14.20 -14.82 -18.46
CA ALA A 626 12.85 -14.29 -18.24
C ALA A 626 11.76 -15.16 -18.90
N LYS A 627 12.00 -15.68 -20.09
CA LYS A 627 11.08 -16.57 -20.80
C LYS A 627 10.86 -17.89 -20.07
N GLN A 628 11.92 -18.57 -19.64
CA GLN A 628 11.84 -19.81 -18.86
C GLN A 628 11.07 -19.60 -17.54
N ALA A 629 11.28 -18.46 -16.89
CA ALA A 629 10.59 -18.08 -15.66
C ALA A 629 9.08 -17.99 -15.88
N VAL A 630 8.67 -17.24 -16.90
CA VAL A 630 7.25 -17.07 -17.26
C VAL A 630 6.61 -18.41 -17.64
N GLU A 631 7.22 -19.17 -18.53
CA GLU A 631 6.68 -20.46 -18.98
C GLU A 631 6.57 -21.49 -17.85
N THR A 632 7.53 -21.49 -16.91
CA THR A 632 7.46 -22.36 -15.73
C THR A 632 6.26 -21.99 -14.83
N ALA A 633 6.06 -20.71 -14.58
CA ALA A 633 4.96 -20.25 -13.75
C ALA A 633 3.58 -20.46 -14.41
N LEU A 634 3.50 -20.36 -15.73
CA LEU A 634 2.25 -20.49 -16.48
C LEU A 634 1.70 -21.92 -16.54
N LYS A 635 2.52 -22.94 -16.30
CA LYS A 635 2.05 -24.34 -16.25
C LYS A 635 0.96 -24.57 -15.19
N ASP A 636 1.15 -23.99 -14.02
CA ASP A 636 0.17 -24.08 -12.93
C ASP A 636 -1.02 -23.16 -13.18
N VAL A 637 -0.78 -21.96 -13.74
CA VAL A 637 -1.84 -21.02 -14.12
C VAL A 637 -2.81 -21.67 -15.11
N GLN A 638 -2.32 -22.40 -16.10
CA GLN A 638 -3.13 -23.12 -17.07
C GLN A 638 -4.10 -24.10 -16.41
N LYS A 639 -3.60 -24.97 -15.52
CA LYS A 639 -4.41 -25.96 -14.78
C LYS A 639 -5.54 -25.30 -14.00
N GLU A 640 -5.23 -24.20 -13.30
CA GLU A 640 -6.23 -23.49 -12.50
C GLU A 640 -7.27 -22.77 -13.37
N ILE A 641 -6.86 -22.21 -14.50
CA ILE A 641 -7.78 -21.59 -15.47
C ILE A 641 -8.75 -22.64 -16.01
N GLU A 642 -8.28 -23.83 -16.34
CA GLU A 642 -9.12 -24.95 -16.79
C GLU A 642 -10.11 -25.37 -15.70
N ALA A 643 -9.67 -25.46 -14.45
CA ALA A 643 -10.54 -25.77 -13.32
C ALA A 643 -11.62 -24.69 -13.09
N ILE A 644 -11.25 -23.41 -13.19
CA ILE A 644 -12.20 -22.30 -13.10
C ILE A 644 -13.19 -22.32 -14.27
N ALA A 645 -12.71 -22.57 -15.48
CA ALA A 645 -13.57 -22.65 -16.67
C ALA A 645 -14.62 -23.77 -16.56
N ALA A 646 -14.25 -24.91 -15.97
CA ALA A 646 -15.14 -26.05 -15.74
C ALA A 646 -16.32 -25.76 -14.79
N LEU A 647 -16.32 -24.63 -14.11
CA LEU A 647 -17.44 -24.18 -13.25
C LEU A 647 -18.56 -23.51 -14.02
N LYS A 648 -18.40 -23.21 -15.30
CA LYS A 648 -19.43 -22.56 -16.11
C LYS A 648 -20.75 -23.37 -16.06
N GLY A 649 -21.84 -22.70 -15.67
CA GLY A 649 -23.14 -23.30 -15.46
C GLY A 649 -23.31 -24.12 -14.18
N LYS A 650 -22.23 -24.38 -13.42
CA LYS A 650 -22.28 -25.16 -12.16
C LYS A 650 -22.22 -24.29 -10.91
N LYS A 651 -21.50 -23.18 -10.97
CA LYS A 651 -21.35 -22.23 -9.86
C LYS A 651 -21.48 -20.81 -10.38
N THR A 652 -22.13 -19.95 -9.59
CA THR A 652 -22.25 -18.51 -9.87
C THR A 652 -22.00 -17.73 -8.60
N ILE A 653 -21.46 -16.52 -8.72
CA ILE A 653 -21.33 -15.59 -7.62
C ILE A 653 -22.49 -14.61 -7.67
N ARG A 654 -23.16 -14.41 -6.54
CA ARG A 654 -24.24 -13.42 -6.45
C ARG A 654 -23.63 -12.03 -6.53
N MET A 655 -24.19 -11.20 -7.39
CA MET A 655 -23.82 -9.77 -7.39
C MET A 655 -24.53 -9.10 -6.20
N GLY A 656 -23.77 -8.67 -5.22
CA GLY A 656 -24.31 -7.83 -4.15
C GLY A 656 -24.86 -6.53 -4.74
N GLY A 657 -26.13 -6.24 -4.49
CA GLY A 657 -26.80 -5.06 -5.04
C GLY A 657 -26.28 -3.72 -4.53
N ASN A 658 -25.22 -3.71 -3.72
CA ASN A 658 -24.83 -2.53 -2.96
C ASN A 658 -23.29 -2.31 -2.94
N ARG A 659 -22.62 -2.43 -4.09
CA ARG A 659 -21.20 -2.03 -4.14
C ARG A 659 -21.07 -0.52 -3.95
N PRO A 660 -20.37 -0.03 -2.91
CA PRO A 660 -20.02 1.37 -2.88
C PRO A 660 -19.08 1.67 -4.06
N PHE A 661 -19.50 2.55 -4.93
CA PHE A 661 -18.68 3.06 -6.01
C PHE A 661 -18.71 4.59 -5.99
N THR A 662 -17.66 5.20 -6.48
CA THR A 662 -17.59 6.65 -6.59
C THR A 662 -18.39 7.11 -7.82
N SER A 663 -19.14 8.17 -7.68
CA SER A 663 -19.88 8.75 -8.80
C SER A 663 -18.93 9.12 -9.93
N THR A 664 -19.22 8.68 -11.15
CA THR A 664 -18.47 9.15 -12.33
C THR A 664 -18.81 10.59 -12.64
N SER A 665 -17.89 11.31 -13.30
CA SER A 665 -18.15 12.69 -13.75
C SER A 665 -19.41 12.80 -14.60
N ALA A 666 -19.70 11.79 -15.43
CA ALA A 666 -20.92 11.72 -16.23
C ALA A 666 -22.18 11.59 -15.38
N MET A 667 -22.14 10.74 -14.34
CA MET A 667 -23.27 10.59 -13.40
C MET A 667 -23.53 11.90 -12.63
N VAL A 668 -22.48 12.54 -12.14
CA VAL A 668 -22.58 13.81 -11.41
C VAL A 668 -23.18 14.90 -12.32
N SER A 669 -22.64 15.05 -13.53
CA SER A 669 -23.16 16.01 -14.51
C SER A 669 -24.63 15.75 -14.89
N LEU A 670 -25.02 14.48 -15.06
CA LEU A 670 -26.40 14.12 -15.34
C LEU A 670 -27.31 14.41 -14.14
N ALA A 671 -26.87 14.10 -12.92
CA ALA A 671 -27.64 14.40 -11.71
C ALA A 671 -27.85 15.92 -11.52
N GLU A 672 -26.80 16.71 -11.76
CA GLU A 672 -26.88 18.18 -11.72
C GLU A 672 -27.87 18.73 -12.75
N LYS A 673 -27.82 18.25 -13.99
CA LYS A 673 -28.78 18.65 -15.04
C LYS A 673 -30.23 18.27 -14.73
N ILE A 674 -30.45 17.09 -14.12
CA ILE A 674 -31.78 16.66 -13.70
C ILE A 674 -32.28 17.52 -12.53
N ALA A 675 -31.39 17.77 -11.56
CA ALA A 675 -31.69 18.61 -10.41
C ALA A 675 -32.10 20.01 -10.83
N GLU A 676 -31.34 20.64 -11.74
CA GLU A 676 -31.64 21.96 -12.31
C GLU A 676 -32.97 21.95 -13.06
N ARG A 677 -33.18 20.99 -13.97
CA ARG A 677 -34.40 20.88 -14.77
C ARG A 677 -35.66 20.67 -13.95
N LYS A 678 -35.56 19.92 -12.84
CA LYS A 678 -36.71 19.57 -11.98
C LYS A 678 -36.85 20.46 -10.74
N GLY A 679 -35.92 21.39 -10.49
CA GLY A 679 -35.91 22.24 -9.30
C GLY A 679 -35.69 21.48 -7.98
N ILE A 680 -35.02 20.31 -8.02
CA ILE A 680 -34.81 19.43 -6.87
C ILE A 680 -33.30 19.39 -6.49
N LYS A 681 -33.00 19.09 -5.21
CA LYS A 681 -31.62 18.98 -4.77
C LYS A 681 -31.15 17.51 -4.78
N PRO A 682 -29.97 17.19 -5.34
CA PRO A 682 -29.40 15.85 -5.23
C PRO A 682 -29.10 15.50 -3.77
N PRO A 683 -29.07 14.20 -3.41
CA PRO A 683 -28.79 13.76 -2.05
C PRO A 683 -27.39 14.17 -1.59
N ARG A 684 -27.23 14.38 -0.28
CA ARG A 684 -25.92 14.75 0.29
C ARG A 684 -24.86 13.68 -0.04
N GLY A 685 -23.72 14.10 -0.55
CA GLY A 685 -22.60 13.21 -0.93
C GLY A 685 -22.74 12.57 -2.33
N TYR A 686 -23.71 12.90 -3.15
CA TYR A 686 -23.90 12.33 -4.49
C TYR A 686 -22.67 12.45 -5.41
N LYS A 687 -21.79 13.41 -5.19
CA LYS A 687 -20.54 13.59 -5.98
C LYS A 687 -19.49 12.52 -5.70
N THR A 688 -19.51 11.94 -4.51
CA THR A 688 -18.53 10.95 -4.06
C THR A 688 -19.12 9.57 -3.80
N ASN A 689 -20.41 9.48 -3.58
CA ASN A 689 -21.15 8.24 -3.35
C ASN A 689 -21.96 7.88 -4.60
N GLY A 690 -21.42 6.95 -5.41
CA GLY A 690 -22.06 6.52 -6.66
C GLY A 690 -23.42 5.85 -6.48
N GLN A 691 -23.68 5.23 -5.33
CA GLN A 691 -24.99 4.65 -5.01
C GLN A 691 -26.03 5.75 -4.77
N ALA A 692 -25.69 6.76 -3.96
CA ALA A 692 -26.58 7.90 -3.74
C ALA A 692 -26.86 8.65 -5.05
N CYS A 693 -25.84 8.82 -5.89
CA CYS A 693 -25.99 9.42 -7.22
C CYS A 693 -26.85 8.56 -8.14
N LYS A 694 -26.62 7.24 -8.17
CA LYS A 694 -27.38 6.31 -9.00
C LYS A 694 -28.85 6.23 -8.56
N ALA A 695 -29.13 6.12 -7.26
CA ALA A 695 -30.49 6.11 -6.74
C ALA A 695 -31.25 7.39 -7.17
N PHE A 696 -30.62 8.55 -7.07
CA PHE A 696 -31.19 9.80 -7.52
C PHE A 696 -31.44 9.80 -9.04
N LEU A 697 -30.51 9.28 -9.84
CA LEU A 697 -30.69 9.16 -11.28
C LEU A 697 -31.80 8.17 -11.64
N ASP A 698 -31.86 7.01 -11.00
CA ASP A 698 -32.88 5.98 -11.24
C ASP A 698 -34.29 6.53 -10.90
N GLU A 699 -34.41 7.32 -9.85
CA GLU A 699 -35.68 7.93 -9.44
C GLU A 699 -36.13 9.10 -10.34
N HIS A 700 -35.15 9.87 -10.80
CA HIS A 700 -35.47 11.16 -11.42
C HIS A 700 -35.11 11.27 -12.92
N ALA A 701 -34.35 10.32 -13.50
CA ALA A 701 -33.98 10.38 -14.93
C ALA A 701 -35.15 10.09 -15.91
N GLY A 702 -36.28 9.55 -15.43
CA GLY A 702 -37.38 9.08 -16.26
C GLY A 702 -37.11 7.70 -16.90
N PRO A 703 -38.11 7.05 -17.52
CA PRO A 703 -37.89 5.73 -18.10
C PRO A 703 -36.77 5.83 -19.14
N LYS A 704 -35.78 4.94 -19.01
CA LYS A 704 -34.78 4.75 -20.08
C LYS A 704 -35.60 4.44 -21.36
N LYS A 705 -35.46 5.27 -22.39
CA LYS A 705 -35.82 4.81 -23.73
C LYS A 705 -35.09 3.50 -23.91
N GLU A 706 -35.83 2.43 -24.06
CA GLU A 706 -35.28 1.14 -24.45
C GLU A 706 -34.31 1.40 -25.59
N ALA A 707 -33.10 0.94 -25.44
CA ALA A 707 -32.16 0.91 -26.54
C ALA A 707 -32.82 -0.02 -27.58
N GLY A 708 -33.51 0.60 -28.50
CA GLY A 708 -34.13 -0.09 -29.64
C GLY A 708 -33.04 -0.92 -30.32
N ALA A 709 -33.45 -2.04 -30.77
CA ALA A 709 -32.73 -2.97 -31.60
C ALA A 709 -31.70 -2.30 -32.51
N ALA A 710 -30.57 -2.98 -32.69
CA ALA A 710 -29.46 -2.71 -33.63
C ALA A 710 -29.60 -1.42 -34.41
N GLY A 711 -28.84 -0.37 -34.01
CA GLY A 711 -28.96 0.96 -34.62
C GLY A 711 -28.99 0.84 -36.15
N SER A 712 -29.98 1.50 -36.75
CA SER A 712 -30.05 1.66 -38.20
C SER A 712 -28.69 2.22 -38.63
N ASN A 713 -28.13 1.63 -39.66
CA ASN A 713 -26.89 2.07 -40.31
C ASN A 713 -27.03 3.44 -40.94
N GLU A 714 -28.19 4.06 -40.81
CA GLU A 714 -28.57 5.35 -41.37
C GLU A 714 -28.03 6.52 -40.54
N PRO A 715 -27.53 7.58 -41.19
CA PRO A 715 -27.09 8.79 -40.51
C PRO A 715 -28.26 9.53 -39.83
N SER A 716 -27.99 10.06 -38.62
CA SER A 716 -28.99 10.92 -37.94
C SER A 716 -29.19 12.24 -38.68
N GLU A 717 -30.41 12.83 -38.58
CA GLU A 717 -30.71 14.14 -39.16
C GLU A 717 -29.68 15.23 -38.82
N LYS A 718 -29.13 15.17 -37.58
CA LYS A 718 -28.08 16.11 -37.14
C LYS A 718 -26.77 15.90 -37.88
N GLN A 719 -26.43 14.65 -38.18
CA GLN A 719 -25.24 14.32 -38.95
C GLN A 719 -25.39 14.70 -40.41
N LEU A 720 -26.57 14.51 -41.00
CA LEU A 720 -26.88 14.95 -42.35
C LEU A 720 -26.86 16.47 -42.46
N ALA A 721 -27.48 17.20 -41.52
CA ALA A 721 -27.44 18.65 -41.49
C ALA A 721 -26.03 19.21 -41.38
N PHE A 722 -25.19 18.55 -40.55
CA PHE A 722 -23.77 18.92 -40.40
C PHE A 722 -22.96 18.62 -41.67
N ALA A 723 -23.21 17.48 -42.31
CA ALA A 723 -22.59 17.13 -43.59
C ALA A 723 -22.95 18.08 -44.71
N ARG A 724 -24.25 18.49 -44.83
CA ARG A 724 -24.69 19.50 -45.80
C ARG A 724 -23.97 20.83 -45.61
N LYS A 725 -23.85 21.28 -44.37
CA LYS A 725 -23.10 22.48 -44.05
C LYS A 725 -21.63 22.41 -44.48
N ILE A 726 -20.94 21.30 -44.21
CA ILE A 726 -19.56 21.08 -44.63
C ILE A 726 -19.45 20.97 -46.15
N SER A 727 -20.42 20.36 -46.81
CA SER A 727 -20.53 20.31 -48.26
C SER A 727 -20.57 21.68 -48.89
N GLU A 728 -21.43 22.56 -48.36
CA GLU A 728 -21.57 23.97 -48.82
C GLU A 728 -20.29 24.76 -48.53
N GLU A 729 -19.72 24.66 -47.32
CA GLU A 729 -18.54 25.41 -46.92
C GLU A 729 -17.27 25.02 -47.71
N ASN A 730 -17.18 23.79 -48.22
CA ASN A 730 -15.99 23.28 -48.93
C ASN A 730 -16.24 22.92 -50.39
N ASN A 731 -17.42 23.24 -50.94
CA ASN A 731 -17.88 22.92 -52.31
C ASN A 731 -17.63 21.44 -52.68
N ALA A 732 -17.89 20.51 -51.71
CA ALA A 732 -17.64 19.10 -51.84
C ALA A 732 -18.97 18.33 -51.83
N ALA A 733 -19.31 17.61 -52.90
CA ALA A 733 -20.54 16.84 -52.99
C ALA A 733 -20.56 15.66 -51.99
N ILE A 734 -21.68 15.43 -51.29
CA ILE A 734 -21.85 14.28 -50.41
C ILE A 734 -22.17 13.06 -51.28
N PRO A 735 -21.37 11.94 -51.20
CA PRO A 735 -21.64 10.73 -51.94
C PRO A 735 -23.00 10.12 -51.55
N ALA A 736 -23.75 9.57 -52.53
CA ALA A 736 -25.05 8.93 -52.26
C ALA A 736 -24.95 7.84 -51.17
N ALA A 737 -23.91 7.02 -51.19
CA ALA A 737 -23.67 5.99 -50.16
C ALA A 737 -23.44 6.56 -48.74
N ALA A 738 -23.00 7.81 -48.61
CA ALA A 738 -22.83 8.49 -47.34
C ALA A 738 -24.17 9.01 -46.78
N LEU A 739 -25.18 9.25 -47.60
CA LEU A 739 -26.53 9.62 -47.16
C LEU A 739 -27.29 8.45 -46.54
N GLU A 740 -26.91 7.21 -46.88
CA GLU A 740 -27.56 5.96 -46.41
C GLU A 740 -26.75 5.26 -45.32
N ASN A 741 -25.45 5.55 -45.16
CA ASN A 741 -24.57 4.87 -44.24
C ASN A 741 -23.81 5.83 -43.33
N ARG A 742 -24.07 5.73 -42.01
CA ARG A 742 -23.50 6.56 -40.96
C ARG A 742 -21.98 6.53 -40.91
N ALA A 743 -21.37 5.35 -41.13
CA ALA A 743 -19.92 5.22 -41.10
C ALA A 743 -19.26 5.86 -42.33
N VAL A 744 -19.89 5.71 -43.50
CA VAL A 744 -19.47 6.34 -44.77
C VAL A 744 -19.58 7.87 -44.66
N LEU A 745 -20.68 8.38 -44.06
CA LEU A 745 -20.85 9.81 -43.83
C LEU A 745 -19.80 10.38 -42.89
N SER A 746 -19.48 9.69 -41.79
CA SER A 746 -18.44 10.13 -40.87
C SER A 746 -17.08 10.19 -41.56
N ALA A 747 -16.73 9.14 -42.31
CA ALA A 747 -15.45 9.10 -43.04
C ALA A 747 -15.35 10.21 -44.12
N TRP A 748 -16.44 10.48 -44.78
CA TRP A 748 -16.51 11.61 -45.75
C TRP A 748 -16.35 12.97 -45.07
N ILE A 749 -17.02 13.22 -43.95
CA ILE A 749 -16.88 14.44 -43.15
C ILE A 749 -15.43 14.67 -42.73
N ASP A 750 -14.76 13.60 -42.22
CA ASP A 750 -13.38 13.67 -41.75
C ASP A 750 -12.42 13.93 -42.92
N ASN A 751 -12.66 13.33 -44.09
CA ASN A 751 -11.83 13.50 -45.28
C ASN A 751 -11.95 14.95 -45.82
N VAL A 752 -13.18 15.52 -45.91
CA VAL A 752 -13.38 16.88 -46.36
C VAL A 752 -12.75 17.91 -45.43
N LYS A 753 -12.82 17.67 -44.11
CA LYS A 753 -12.13 18.48 -43.10
C LYS A 753 -10.59 18.40 -43.17
N ALA A 754 -10.05 17.24 -43.47
CA ALA A 754 -8.61 17.03 -43.59
C ALA A 754 -8.03 17.71 -44.84
N ASN A 755 -8.81 17.80 -45.94
CA ASN A 755 -8.41 18.34 -47.21
C ASN A 755 -8.85 19.80 -47.42
N ALA A 756 -9.54 20.41 -46.45
CA ALA A 756 -9.92 21.82 -46.51
C ALA A 756 -8.63 22.70 -46.55
N PRO A 757 -8.52 23.67 -47.47
CA PRO A 757 -7.35 24.53 -47.57
C PRO A 757 -7.16 25.29 -46.26
N LYS A 758 -5.97 25.20 -45.69
CA LYS A 758 -5.53 25.96 -44.50
C LYS A 758 -5.40 27.44 -44.90
N GLY A 759 -6.50 28.15 -44.98
CA GLY A 759 -6.54 29.56 -45.31
C GLY A 759 -7.74 30.25 -44.68
N SER A 760 -7.43 31.12 -43.69
CA SER A 760 -8.30 32.14 -43.12
C SER A 760 -9.72 31.69 -42.69
N SER A 761 -9.88 31.01 -41.60
CA SER A 761 -11.13 31.03 -40.84
C SER A 761 -11.13 32.26 -39.92
N SER A 762 -11.53 33.42 -40.43
CA SER A 762 -12.09 34.49 -39.61
C SER A 762 -13.46 34.03 -39.12
N ARG A 763 -13.48 33.25 -38.05
CA ARG A 763 -14.70 33.10 -37.26
C ARG A 763 -15.02 34.50 -36.74
N PRO A 764 -16.26 35.01 -36.84
CA PRO A 764 -16.63 36.24 -36.19
C PRO A 764 -16.31 36.11 -34.72
N ASP A 765 -15.62 37.12 -34.19
CA ASP A 765 -15.23 37.18 -32.79
C ASP A 765 -16.51 37.15 -31.94
N ARG A 766 -16.58 36.25 -30.99
CA ARG A 766 -17.72 36.07 -30.10
C ARG A 766 -17.51 36.86 -28.84
N GLU A 767 -18.58 37.24 -28.16
CA GLU A 767 -18.49 37.81 -26.82
C GLU A 767 -17.85 36.80 -25.83
N PRO A 768 -17.00 37.28 -24.92
CA PRO A 768 -16.41 36.45 -23.88
C PRO A 768 -17.49 35.87 -22.99
N THR A 769 -17.29 34.65 -22.51
CA THR A 769 -18.19 34.04 -21.53
C THR A 769 -18.15 34.80 -20.20
N GLU A 770 -19.26 34.79 -19.47
CA GLU A 770 -19.39 35.46 -18.17
C GLU A 770 -18.25 35.09 -17.18
N ASN A 771 -17.80 33.84 -17.23
CA ASN A 771 -16.67 33.40 -16.41
C ASN A 771 -15.33 33.97 -16.87
N GLN A 772 -15.12 34.16 -18.16
CA GLN A 772 -13.92 34.81 -18.69
C GLN A 772 -13.90 36.29 -18.32
N LEU A 773 -15.04 36.98 -18.41
CA LEU A 773 -15.17 38.37 -18.00
C LEU A 773 -14.96 38.55 -16.50
N LYS A 774 -15.53 37.70 -15.66
CA LYS A 774 -15.29 37.70 -14.20
C LYS A 774 -13.82 37.53 -13.89
N PHE A 775 -13.15 36.62 -14.57
CA PHE A 775 -11.72 36.36 -14.36
C PHE A 775 -10.85 37.53 -14.89
N ALA A 776 -11.19 38.10 -16.04
CA ALA A 776 -10.51 39.27 -16.58
C ALA A 776 -10.67 40.49 -15.65
N ARG A 777 -11.88 40.75 -15.11
CA ARG A 777 -12.12 41.82 -14.13
C ARG A 777 -11.32 41.65 -12.86
N MET A 778 -11.26 40.42 -12.33
CA MET A 778 -10.42 40.12 -11.14
C MET A 778 -8.94 40.36 -11.41
N LEU A 779 -8.44 40.00 -12.60
CA LEU A 779 -7.04 40.24 -12.99
C LEU A 779 -6.78 41.75 -13.22
N ALA A 780 -7.73 42.49 -13.79
CA ALA A 780 -7.66 43.92 -14.01
C ALA A 780 -7.58 44.65 -12.65
N GLU A 781 -8.48 44.36 -11.71
CA GLU A 781 -8.49 44.88 -10.35
C GLU A 781 -7.20 44.57 -9.58
N ARG A 782 -6.73 43.31 -9.69
CA ARG A 782 -5.51 42.87 -9.04
C ARG A 782 -4.27 43.58 -9.56
N ASN A 783 -4.23 43.95 -10.84
CA ASN A 783 -3.09 44.62 -11.48
C ASN A 783 -3.27 46.13 -11.60
N ASN A 784 -4.39 46.70 -11.09
CA ASN A 784 -4.76 48.10 -11.16
C ASN A 784 -4.81 48.61 -12.63
N ILE A 785 -5.50 47.88 -13.51
CA ILE A 785 -5.64 48.12 -14.95
C ILE A 785 -7.12 48.23 -15.24
N GLU A 786 -7.51 49.16 -16.10
CA GLU A 786 -8.87 49.27 -16.58
C GLU A 786 -9.10 48.39 -17.80
N LEU A 787 -10.21 47.64 -17.83
CA LEU A 787 -10.54 46.76 -18.97
C LEU A 787 -11.04 47.63 -20.14
N THR A 788 -10.42 47.52 -21.29
CA THR A 788 -10.86 48.18 -22.50
C THR A 788 -12.13 47.51 -23.05
N GLU A 789 -12.94 48.29 -23.78
CA GLU A 789 -14.16 47.81 -24.40
C GLU A 789 -13.93 46.60 -25.32
N GLY A 790 -12.78 46.54 -26.00
CA GLY A 790 -12.38 45.41 -26.83
C GLY A 790 -12.20 44.11 -26.03
N VAL A 791 -11.75 44.19 -24.80
CA VAL A 791 -11.59 42.98 -23.91
C VAL A 791 -12.95 42.50 -23.40
N ILE A 792 -13.92 43.38 -23.29
CA ILE A 792 -15.26 43.05 -22.78
C ILE A 792 -16.11 42.44 -23.91
N THR A 793 -15.92 42.86 -25.17
CA THR A 793 -16.75 42.47 -26.30
C THR A 793 -16.16 41.37 -27.19
N SER A 794 -14.84 41.10 -27.09
CA SER A 794 -14.11 40.12 -27.90
C SER A 794 -13.56 38.98 -27.06
N MET A 795 -13.97 37.74 -27.35
CA MET A 795 -13.45 36.53 -26.69
C MET A 795 -11.94 36.37 -26.93
N LYS A 796 -11.46 36.75 -28.10
CA LYS A 796 -10.03 36.69 -28.43
C LYS A 796 -9.23 37.69 -27.60
N ALA A 797 -9.65 38.95 -27.57
CA ALA A 797 -8.98 39.98 -26.78
C ALA A 797 -9.06 39.71 -25.26
N CYS A 798 -10.18 39.14 -24.78
CA CYS A 798 -10.33 38.72 -23.39
C CYS A 798 -9.36 37.56 -23.02
N SER A 799 -9.20 36.57 -23.89
CA SER A 799 -8.29 35.46 -23.71
C SER A 799 -6.82 35.91 -23.74
N GLU A 800 -6.48 36.84 -24.62
CA GLU A 800 -5.15 37.45 -24.70
C GLU A 800 -4.82 38.23 -23.42
N PHE A 801 -5.76 39.06 -22.95
CA PHE A 801 -5.66 39.80 -21.69
C PHE A 801 -5.47 38.88 -20.50
N ILE A 802 -6.28 37.83 -20.37
CA ILE A 802 -6.12 36.81 -19.30
C ILE A 802 -4.76 36.14 -19.36
N THR A 803 -4.27 35.80 -20.52
CA THR A 803 -2.97 35.15 -20.70
C THR A 803 -1.82 36.07 -20.33
N GLU A 804 -1.91 37.35 -20.67
CA GLU A 804 -0.89 38.35 -20.36
C GLU A 804 -0.79 38.65 -18.85
N TYR A 805 -1.94 38.75 -18.15
CA TYR A 805 -1.96 39.23 -16.76
C TYR A 805 -2.09 38.12 -15.73
N LYS A 806 -2.32 36.86 -16.12
CA LYS A 806 -2.44 35.72 -15.22
C LYS A 806 -1.23 35.55 -14.33
N ASP A 807 -0.03 35.75 -14.84
CA ASP A 807 1.24 35.47 -14.12
C ASP A 807 1.91 36.76 -13.58
N LYS A 808 1.55 37.95 -14.10
CA LYS A 808 2.14 39.23 -13.67
C LYS A 808 1.84 39.63 -12.21
N GLY A 809 0.76 39.13 -11.63
CA GLY A 809 0.33 39.44 -10.25
C GLY A 809 1.07 38.70 -9.16
N GLN A 810 1.88 37.66 -9.47
CA GLN A 810 2.65 36.94 -8.45
C GLN A 810 3.94 37.65 -8.02
N ALA A 811 4.47 38.55 -8.85
CA ALA A 811 5.72 39.26 -8.55
C ALA A 811 5.52 40.49 -7.63
N SER A 812 4.37 41.14 -7.59
CA SER A 812 4.12 42.34 -6.79
C SER A 812 3.66 42.07 -5.35
N GLY A 813 3.05 40.93 -5.07
CA GLY A 813 2.62 40.52 -3.73
C GLY A 813 3.78 40.23 -2.78
N ARG A 814 4.92 39.78 -3.30
CA ARG A 814 6.14 39.56 -2.50
C ARG A 814 6.85 40.84 -2.06
N LYS A 815 6.72 41.93 -2.80
CA LYS A 815 7.35 43.23 -2.42
C LYS A 815 6.53 44.01 -1.38
N LYS A 816 5.21 43.89 -1.32
CA LYS A 816 4.39 44.58 -0.30
C LYS A 816 4.45 43.93 1.09
N TYR A 817 4.64 42.60 1.18
CA TYR A 817 4.80 41.91 2.46
C TYR A 817 6.18 42.14 3.11
N ALA A 818 7.21 42.38 2.33
CA ALA A 818 8.54 42.71 2.83
C ALA A 818 8.64 44.15 3.34
N LYS A 819 7.81 45.07 2.88
CA LYS A 819 7.79 46.48 3.31
C LYS A 819 6.99 46.71 4.59
N LYS A 820 6.01 45.83 4.91
CA LYS A 820 5.21 45.95 6.16
C LYS A 820 5.87 45.31 7.39
N LYS A 821 6.97 44.54 7.21
CA LYS A 821 7.77 44.01 8.33
C LYS A 821 8.97 44.89 8.75
N ARG A 822 9.21 46.02 8.08
CA ARG A 822 10.27 46.98 8.42
C ARG A 822 9.79 48.25 9.12
N SER A 823 8.48 48.34 9.41
CA SER A 823 7.92 49.50 10.12
C SER A 823 7.37 49.18 11.53
N HIS A 824 7.62 47.97 12.05
CA HIS A 824 7.36 47.62 13.46
C HIS A 824 8.48 46.69 13.94
N ALA A 825 9.65 47.27 14.18
CA ALA A 825 10.69 46.79 15.06
C ALA A 825 11.33 48.01 15.72
#